data_66016d82634f27648de0b79b5663bd20
#
_entry.id   66016d82634f27648de0b79b5663bd20
#
_cell.length_a   1.000
_cell.length_b   1.000
_cell.length_c   1.000
_cell.angle_alpha   90.00
_cell.angle_beta   90.00
_cell.angle_gamma   90.00
#
_symmetry.space_group_name_H-M   'P 1'
#
loop_
_entity.id
_entity.type
_entity.pdbx_description
1 polymer ?
#
loop_
_entity_poly.entity_id
_entity_poly.type
_entity_poly.pdbx_seq_one_letter_code
_entity_poly.pdbx_strand_id
1 'polypeptide(L)'
;MKYILTFLWIAIYSSSAFGQVNSFAFSQSMDSYQTISGTVVDAPNQDDVFHANLPIGFNFVYNGSITNKFGVCTNGFIAMDSAMHPSFWQLNASCVNQVNVLRADMINSNAGGSLEYITVGTAPNRVCIIQWKDYSMYANAFCHLNAQIRLYETSNCIQFYYGTNEVAGNIGTDFFVGLTGNTVADFNLRETNTNWINSSVSQTYPGNGMLLNPLVNLPSGLVFSFGTCPPAGIQFSYISGIIYNDVNGNGIREAGEIGMPNALIHELSQNTYASTDSSGNYALFFIDSNLTYSITAVPMMYWNITSSPATYTITPISQNTNNIDFGLHPSPNIHDVTITTLAGNVPWPTANVNFYTTFHNSGTVIEPGDSIFLVKDSHYSFNFSNPAPAYISGDSIIWVYSNLLVNEFRTITMQLHADSTITVGDTLHSFWTIKPIASDVAPANNYCAKHQPCTAAFDPNSKEVSPDGNISNTQELSYTLHFQNTGNAPALNVFLYDTLDTNLDGSTFKILANSHPMTYTVSGTGNLSFTFANINLPDSNANEPASHGAVSYSIKPKPGLSAGTQIENTASILFDFNAPIITNTTVNIIIENVPNGIGNFAIEDKSLLIYPNPADQQISIKSDNNLKGAIVIISDITGKTVLKQVGEKDTQIDIQVASLQKGIYFLEVQNGKTSTRKRMTKK
;
A
#
# COMPACT_ATOMS: atom_id res chain seq x y z
N MET A 1 -63.85 -18.85 40.01
CA MET A 1 -63.46 -19.12 38.62
C MET A 1 -62.03 -18.63 38.42
N LYS A 2 -61.06 -19.55 38.46
CA LYS A 2 -59.69 -19.25 38.21
C LYS A 2 -59.38 -19.69 36.77
N TYR A 3 -59.02 -18.78 35.91
CA TYR A 3 -58.50 -19.10 34.58
C TYR A 3 -56.98 -19.39 34.67
N ILE A 4 -56.58 -20.60 34.34
CA ILE A 4 -55.20 -21.01 34.15
C ILE A 4 -54.82 -20.69 32.69
N LEU A 5 -53.97 -19.71 32.46
CA LEU A 5 -53.34 -19.48 31.17
C LEU A 5 -52.15 -20.39 31.02
N THR A 6 -52.26 -21.38 30.14
CA THR A 6 -51.15 -22.24 29.73
C THR A 6 -50.35 -21.54 28.62
N PHE A 7 -49.14 -21.12 28.90
CA PHE A 7 -48.18 -20.59 27.88
C PHE A 7 -47.58 -21.82 27.15
N LEU A 8 -47.92 -21.94 25.90
CA LEU A 8 -47.28 -22.91 24.99
C LEU A 8 -45.98 -22.28 24.49
N TRP A 9 -44.81 -22.75 24.96
CA TRP A 9 -43.52 -22.41 24.42
C TRP A 9 -43.33 -23.17 23.09
N ILE A 10 -43.46 -22.47 21.96
CA ILE A 10 -43.02 -22.97 20.67
C ILE A 10 -41.51 -22.68 20.60
N ALA A 11 -40.72 -23.71 20.83
CA ALA A 11 -39.27 -23.65 20.51
C ALA A 11 -39.12 -23.62 18.98
N ILE A 12 -38.91 -22.44 18.45
CA ILE A 12 -38.47 -22.30 17.06
C ILE A 12 -37.01 -22.76 17.04
N TYR A 13 -36.79 -24.00 16.66
CA TYR A 13 -35.47 -24.42 16.20
C TYR A 13 -35.21 -23.71 14.88
N SER A 14 -34.50 -22.58 14.91
CA SER A 14 -33.81 -22.09 13.74
C SER A 14 -32.71 -23.10 13.42
N SER A 15 -32.99 -24.06 12.55
CA SER A 15 -31.93 -24.76 11.84
C SER A 15 -31.18 -23.69 11.08
N SER A 16 -29.99 -23.27 11.54
CA SER A 16 -29.01 -22.58 10.71
C SER A 16 -28.79 -23.51 9.51
N ALA A 17 -29.38 -23.15 8.38
CA ALA A 17 -29.05 -23.78 7.13
C ALA A 17 -27.58 -23.42 6.86
N PHE A 18 -26.68 -24.33 7.23
CA PHE A 18 -25.30 -24.27 6.75
C PHE A 18 -25.39 -24.37 5.23
N GLY A 19 -24.89 -23.38 4.54
CA GLY A 19 -24.71 -23.45 3.08
C GLY A 19 -23.93 -24.73 2.80
N GLN A 20 -24.43 -25.55 1.88
CA GLN A 20 -23.76 -26.79 1.47
C GLN A 20 -23.29 -26.65 0.05
N VAL A 21 -22.05 -27.06 -0.24
CA VAL A 21 -21.49 -26.93 -1.60
C VAL A 21 -22.21 -27.82 -2.60
N ASN A 22 -22.87 -28.90 -2.15
CA ASN A 22 -23.70 -29.74 -2.98
C ASN A 22 -24.96 -29.01 -3.51
N SER A 23 -25.36 -27.90 -2.91
CA SER A 23 -26.50 -27.08 -3.36
C SER A 23 -26.13 -26.08 -4.44
N PHE A 24 -24.85 -25.87 -4.76
CA PHE A 24 -24.43 -25.02 -5.86
C PHE A 24 -24.91 -25.62 -7.19
N ALA A 25 -25.77 -24.90 -7.88
CA ALA A 25 -26.21 -25.30 -9.22
C ALA A 25 -25.00 -25.36 -10.16
N PHE A 26 -24.84 -26.47 -10.85
CA PHE A 26 -23.78 -26.65 -11.84
C PHE A 26 -24.32 -26.32 -13.24
N SER A 27 -23.54 -25.56 -14.01
CA SER A 27 -23.73 -25.39 -15.43
C SER A 27 -22.39 -25.36 -16.16
N GLN A 28 -22.42 -25.56 -17.47
CA GLN A 28 -21.23 -25.49 -18.31
C GLN A 28 -21.52 -24.73 -19.59
N SER A 29 -20.48 -24.11 -20.14
CA SER A 29 -20.53 -23.32 -21.35
C SER A 29 -19.17 -23.32 -22.07
N MET A 30 -19.09 -22.68 -23.21
CA MET A 30 -17.85 -22.39 -23.91
C MET A 30 -17.61 -20.88 -23.92
N ASP A 31 -16.38 -20.46 -23.62
CA ASP A 31 -15.96 -19.06 -23.66
C ASP A 31 -14.46 -18.95 -23.96
N SER A 32 -13.99 -17.77 -24.36
CA SER A 32 -12.57 -17.59 -24.65
C SER A 32 -11.75 -17.54 -23.37
N TYR A 33 -10.71 -18.38 -23.30
CA TYR A 33 -9.74 -18.32 -22.22
C TYR A 33 -8.77 -17.14 -22.44
N GLN A 34 -8.63 -16.30 -21.44
CA GLN A 34 -7.70 -15.18 -21.45
C GLN A 34 -6.71 -15.35 -20.29
N THR A 35 -5.41 -15.31 -20.58
CA THR A 35 -4.38 -15.29 -19.55
C THR A 35 -4.40 -13.95 -18.81
N ILE A 36 -4.13 -13.99 -17.53
CA ILE A 36 -3.91 -12.79 -16.70
C ILE A 36 -2.42 -12.52 -16.54
N SER A 37 -2.09 -11.29 -16.15
CA SER A 37 -0.82 -10.92 -15.54
C SER A 37 -1.15 -10.33 -14.18
N GLY A 38 -0.86 -11.07 -13.14
CA GLY A 38 -1.20 -10.75 -11.77
C GLY A 38 -0.01 -10.87 -10.82
N THR A 39 -0.30 -10.98 -9.53
CA THR A 39 0.71 -11.30 -8.53
C THR A 39 1.15 -12.74 -8.69
N VAL A 40 2.41 -12.97 -9.03
CA VAL A 40 3.03 -14.30 -9.07
C VAL A 40 3.29 -14.75 -7.64
N VAL A 41 2.83 -15.97 -7.30
CA VAL A 41 2.93 -16.50 -5.94
C VAL A 41 3.90 -17.67 -5.80
N ASP A 42 4.36 -18.25 -6.91
CA ASP A 42 5.30 -19.37 -6.90
C ASP A 42 6.61 -19.05 -7.65
N ALA A 43 7.66 -19.80 -7.31
CA ALA A 43 8.91 -19.80 -8.06
C ALA A 43 8.90 -20.95 -9.11
N PRO A 44 9.75 -20.88 -10.15
CA PRO A 44 9.91 -22.00 -11.08
C PRO A 44 10.31 -23.32 -10.40
N ASN A 45 9.80 -24.42 -10.91
CA ASN A 45 10.05 -25.80 -10.41
C ASN A 45 9.52 -26.07 -8.98
N GLN A 46 8.49 -25.35 -8.56
CA GLN A 46 7.81 -25.66 -7.31
C GLN A 46 6.79 -26.79 -7.49
N ASP A 47 6.84 -27.72 -6.57
CA ASP A 47 6.01 -28.87 -6.46
C ASP A 47 5.53 -29.01 -5.00
N ASP A 48 4.30 -29.45 -4.79
CA ASP A 48 3.71 -29.63 -3.47
C ASP A 48 3.75 -28.40 -2.54
N VAL A 49 3.67 -27.19 -3.10
CA VAL A 49 3.71 -25.93 -2.32
C VAL A 49 2.31 -25.37 -2.13
N PHE A 50 2.02 -24.94 -0.90
CA PHE A 50 0.77 -24.28 -0.54
C PHE A 50 1.05 -22.85 -0.04
N HIS A 51 0.47 -21.86 -0.70
CA HIS A 51 0.54 -20.44 -0.35
C HIS A 51 -0.76 -20.03 0.33
N ALA A 52 -0.68 -19.68 1.63
CA ALA A 52 -1.85 -19.34 2.44
C ALA A 52 -2.12 -17.84 2.54
N ASN A 53 -3.33 -17.46 2.97
CA ASN A 53 -3.70 -16.09 3.33
C ASN A 53 -3.64 -15.04 2.21
N LEU A 54 -3.78 -15.44 0.95
CA LEU A 54 -3.82 -14.51 -0.18
C LEU A 54 -5.17 -13.74 -0.20
N PRO A 55 -5.16 -12.42 -0.46
CA PRO A 55 -6.39 -11.63 -0.41
C PRO A 55 -7.27 -11.90 -1.63
N ILE A 56 -8.58 -12.10 -1.41
CA ILE A 56 -9.58 -12.12 -2.49
C ILE A 56 -9.85 -10.70 -3.00
N GLY A 57 -9.65 -9.67 -2.17
CA GLY A 57 -9.94 -8.28 -2.46
C GLY A 57 -11.37 -7.85 -2.11
N PHE A 58 -12.23 -8.78 -1.71
CA PHE A 58 -13.61 -8.54 -1.27
C PHE A 58 -14.09 -9.69 -0.35
N ASN A 59 -15.23 -9.49 0.30
CA ASN A 59 -15.86 -10.55 1.08
C ASN A 59 -16.56 -11.55 0.16
N PHE A 60 -16.20 -12.82 0.27
CA PHE A 60 -16.75 -13.93 -0.49
C PHE A 60 -17.42 -14.93 0.44
N VAL A 61 -18.62 -15.39 0.10
CA VAL A 61 -19.35 -16.40 0.88
C VAL A 61 -19.12 -17.78 0.27
N TYR A 62 -18.47 -18.65 1.02
CA TYR A 62 -18.27 -20.04 0.64
C TYR A 62 -18.82 -20.96 1.73
N ASN A 63 -19.69 -21.87 1.36
CA ASN A 63 -20.28 -22.86 2.29
C ASN A 63 -20.84 -22.21 3.58
N GLY A 64 -21.52 -21.05 3.43
CA GLY A 64 -22.11 -20.30 4.54
C GLY A 64 -21.13 -19.49 5.39
N SER A 65 -19.84 -19.55 5.12
CA SER A 65 -18.80 -18.78 5.80
C SER A 65 -18.32 -17.62 4.93
N ILE A 66 -18.11 -16.45 5.56
CA ILE A 66 -17.55 -15.27 4.89
C ILE A 66 -16.04 -15.31 5.03
N THR A 67 -15.33 -15.21 3.90
CA THR A 67 -13.88 -15.04 3.85
C THR A 67 -13.49 -13.91 2.88
N ASN A 68 -12.38 -13.24 3.15
CA ASN A 68 -11.76 -12.29 2.21
C ASN A 68 -10.36 -12.76 1.78
N LYS A 69 -10.04 -14.02 2.09
CA LYS A 69 -8.75 -14.65 1.81
C LYS A 69 -8.94 -16.06 1.29
N PHE A 70 -7.92 -16.53 0.57
CA PHE A 70 -7.80 -17.91 0.13
C PHE A 70 -6.37 -18.42 0.31
N GLY A 71 -6.20 -19.72 0.32
CA GLY A 71 -4.88 -20.34 0.11
C GLY A 71 -4.86 -21.02 -1.26
N VAL A 72 -3.69 -21.13 -1.91
CA VAL A 72 -3.54 -21.78 -3.22
C VAL A 72 -2.41 -22.79 -3.22
N CYS A 73 -2.62 -23.93 -3.88
CA CYS A 73 -1.63 -24.99 -4.02
C CYS A 73 -1.19 -25.14 -5.48
N THR A 74 0.11 -25.41 -5.68
CA THR A 74 0.66 -25.81 -6.99
C THR A 74 -0.12 -26.98 -7.62
N ASN A 75 -0.71 -27.84 -6.80
CA ASN A 75 -1.51 -29.00 -7.20
C ASN A 75 -2.96 -28.68 -7.64
N GLY A 76 -3.23 -27.46 -8.15
CA GLY A 76 -4.46 -27.13 -8.86
C GLY A 76 -5.70 -26.94 -8.01
N PHE A 77 -5.59 -26.45 -6.79
CA PHE A 77 -6.72 -26.12 -5.92
C PHE A 77 -6.50 -24.86 -5.07
N ILE A 78 -7.61 -24.30 -4.57
CA ILE A 78 -7.58 -23.28 -3.52
C ILE A 78 -8.35 -23.76 -2.28
N ALA A 79 -7.98 -23.24 -1.10
CA ALA A 79 -8.69 -23.44 0.16
C ALA A 79 -9.35 -22.12 0.58
N MET A 80 -10.63 -22.18 0.93
CA MET A 80 -11.45 -21.00 1.23
C MET A 80 -11.44 -20.62 2.72
N ASP A 81 -10.82 -21.40 3.57
CA ASP A 81 -10.62 -21.07 4.99
C ASP A 81 -9.25 -20.43 5.27
N SER A 82 -8.42 -20.26 4.24
CA SER A 82 -7.07 -19.72 4.27
C SER A 82 -6.09 -20.38 5.26
N ALA A 83 -6.50 -21.45 5.92
CA ALA A 83 -5.62 -22.24 6.77
C ALA A 83 -4.58 -23.00 5.92
N MET A 84 -3.47 -23.39 6.55
CA MET A 84 -2.48 -24.25 5.91
C MET A 84 -3.08 -25.62 5.67
N HIS A 85 -3.21 -26.01 4.41
CA HIS A 85 -3.69 -27.33 4.01
C HIS A 85 -2.53 -28.21 3.54
N PRO A 86 -2.61 -29.53 3.76
CA PRO A 86 -1.68 -30.46 3.14
C PRO A 86 -1.70 -30.32 1.62
N SER A 87 -0.53 -30.26 0.99
CA SER A 87 -0.38 -30.15 -0.45
C SER A 87 -0.64 -31.45 -1.23
N PHE A 88 -1.34 -32.39 -0.64
CA PHE A 88 -1.67 -33.66 -1.28
C PHE A 88 -2.40 -33.48 -2.61
N TRP A 89 -1.92 -34.14 -3.63
CA TRP A 89 -2.57 -34.13 -4.93
C TRP A 89 -3.87 -34.96 -4.96
N GLN A 90 -4.02 -35.96 -4.05
CA GLN A 90 -5.24 -36.76 -3.90
C GLN A 90 -6.25 -36.15 -2.94
N LEU A 91 -7.54 -36.27 -3.27
CA LEU A 91 -8.60 -35.93 -2.33
C LEU A 91 -8.70 -37.01 -1.21
N ASN A 92 -8.75 -36.56 0.03
CA ASN A 92 -8.92 -37.39 1.23
C ASN A 92 -9.77 -36.66 2.26
N ALA A 93 -10.00 -37.27 3.42
CA ALA A 93 -10.88 -36.73 4.45
C ALA A 93 -10.47 -35.39 5.05
N SER A 94 -9.23 -34.94 4.85
CA SER A 94 -8.75 -33.61 5.28
C SER A 94 -8.94 -32.52 4.21
N CYS A 95 -9.39 -32.87 3.01
CA CYS A 95 -9.57 -31.92 1.91
C CYS A 95 -10.93 -31.24 1.99
N VAL A 96 -11.13 -30.40 3.00
CA VAL A 96 -12.38 -29.66 3.27
C VAL A 96 -12.26 -28.20 2.84
N ASN A 97 -13.41 -27.56 2.53
CA ASN A 97 -13.50 -26.15 2.12
C ASN A 97 -12.59 -25.78 0.95
N GLN A 98 -12.50 -26.65 -0.06
CA GLN A 98 -11.60 -26.45 -1.19
C GLN A 98 -12.35 -26.33 -2.51
N VAL A 99 -11.75 -25.59 -3.42
CA VAL A 99 -12.17 -25.39 -4.81
C VAL A 99 -11.07 -25.99 -5.69
N ASN A 100 -11.39 -27.07 -6.39
CA ASN A 100 -10.42 -27.86 -7.14
C ASN A 100 -10.67 -27.69 -8.64
N VAL A 101 -9.76 -26.98 -9.34
CA VAL A 101 -9.90 -26.72 -10.79
C VAL A 101 -9.25 -27.81 -11.64
N LEU A 102 -8.06 -28.26 -11.24
CA LEU A 102 -7.28 -29.35 -11.88
C LEU A 102 -6.42 -30.04 -10.82
N ARG A 103 -7.03 -30.55 -9.77
CA ARG A 103 -6.25 -31.14 -8.69
C ARG A 103 -5.59 -32.44 -9.09
N ALA A 104 -4.29 -32.42 -9.18
CA ALA A 104 -3.41 -33.53 -9.49
C ALA A 104 -1.98 -33.20 -9.04
N ASP A 105 -1.05 -34.13 -9.15
CA ASP A 105 0.37 -33.94 -8.87
C ASP A 105 1.02 -33.09 -9.99
N MET A 106 1.02 -31.77 -9.77
CA MET A 106 1.41 -30.76 -10.76
C MET A 106 2.61 -29.94 -10.30
N ILE A 107 3.46 -29.58 -11.25
CA ILE A 107 4.66 -28.81 -11.04
C ILE A 107 4.78 -27.64 -12.03
N ASN A 108 5.34 -26.51 -11.58
CA ASN A 108 5.68 -25.37 -12.42
C ASN A 108 7.08 -25.57 -13.05
N SER A 109 7.23 -26.49 -14.00
CA SER A 109 8.53 -26.81 -14.63
C SER A 109 8.72 -26.25 -16.04
N ASN A 110 7.64 -25.75 -16.67
CA ASN A 110 7.70 -25.19 -18.02
C ASN A 110 8.31 -23.78 -18.03
N ALA A 111 9.04 -23.45 -19.09
CA ALA A 111 9.62 -22.12 -19.23
C ALA A 111 8.49 -21.09 -19.43
N GLY A 112 8.32 -20.18 -18.47
CA GLY A 112 7.24 -19.20 -18.47
C GLY A 112 5.96 -19.65 -17.74
N GLY A 113 5.97 -20.83 -17.12
CA GLY A 113 4.90 -21.28 -16.23
C GLY A 113 4.82 -20.41 -14.98
N SER A 114 3.60 -20.15 -14.49
CA SER A 114 3.38 -19.36 -13.29
C SER A 114 2.05 -19.67 -12.60
N LEU A 115 2.04 -19.51 -11.28
CA LEU A 115 0.82 -19.43 -10.48
C LEU A 115 0.61 -17.96 -10.10
N GLU A 116 -0.49 -17.41 -10.56
CA GLU A 116 -0.77 -15.97 -10.44
C GLU A 116 -2.19 -15.72 -9.96
N TYR A 117 -2.40 -14.59 -9.29
CA TYR A 117 -3.75 -14.12 -9.02
C TYR A 117 -3.88 -12.61 -9.17
N ILE A 118 -5.10 -12.15 -9.45
CA ILE A 118 -5.45 -10.73 -9.54
C ILE A 118 -6.93 -10.56 -9.19
N THR A 119 -7.26 -9.43 -8.57
CA THR A 119 -8.67 -9.02 -8.41
C THR A 119 -8.93 -7.83 -9.31
N VAL A 120 -9.89 -7.98 -10.20
CA VAL A 120 -10.25 -7.00 -11.22
C VAL A 120 -11.68 -6.50 -11.04
N GLY A 121 -11.98 -5.33 -11.60
CA GLY A 121 -13.30 -4.71 -11.53
C GLY A 121 -13.46 -3.76 -10.36
N THR A 122 -14.65 -3.14 -10.28
CA THR A 122 -15.03 -2.21 -9.22
C THR A 122 -16.15 -2.80 -8.38
N ALA A 123 -16.13 -2.53 -7.07
CA ALA A 123 -17.20 -2.96 -6.18
C ALA A 123 -18.57 -2.40 -6.69
N PRO A 124 -19.63 -3.17 -6.66
CA PRO A 124 -19.79 -4.51 -6.09
C PRO A 124 -19.60 -5.69 -7.08
N ASN A 125 -18.92 -5.48 -8.20
CA ASN A 125 -18.79 -6.42 -9.31
C ASN A 125 -17.32 -6.87 -9.53
N ARG A 126 -16.52 -6.98 -8.45
CA ARG A 126 -15.14 -7.45 -8.55
C ARG A 126 -15.07 -8.95 -8.80
N VAL A 127 -13.98 -9.38 -9.43
CA VAL A 127 -13.69 -10.79 -9.67
C VAL A 127 -12.24 -11.08 -9.29
N CYS A 128 -12.03 -12.02 -8.39
CA CYS A 128 -10.71 -12.56 -8.09
C CYS A 128 -10.43 -13.74 -9.03
N ILE A 129 -9.35 -13.67 -9.77
CA ILE A 129 -8.92 -14.67 -10.74
C ILE A 129 -7.63 -15.28 -10.26
N ILE A 130 -7.58 -16.61 -10.13
CA ILE A 130 -6.41 -17.39 -9.77
C ILE A 130 -6.06 -18.27 -10.97
N GLN A 131 -4.83 -18.22 -11.46
CA GLN A 131 -4.40 -18.86 -12.70
C GLN A 131 -3.21 -19.78 -12.48
N TRP A 132 -3.34 -21.02 -12.90
CA TRP A 132 -2.24 -21.92 -13.21
C TRP A 132 -1.96 -21.80 -14.71
N LYS A 133 -0.81 -21.24 -15.05
CA LYS A 133 -0.40 -21.00 -16.42
C LYS A 133 0.75 -21.90 -16.77
N ASP A 134 0.58 -22.69 -17.82
CA ASP A 134 1.61 -23.54 -18.40
C ASP A 134 2.26 -24.51 -17.40
N TYR A 135 1.42 -25.12 -16.53
CA TYR A 135 1.83 -26.12 -15.60
C TYR A 135 2.04 -27.48 -16.28
N SER A 136 2.89 -28.33 -15.71
CA SER A 136 3.05 -29.73 -16.13
C SER A 136 2.68 -30.69 -15.01
N MET A 137 2.53 -31.97 -15.34
CA MET A 137 2.42 -33.05 -14.36
C MET A 137 3.80 -33.36 -13.82
N TYR A 138 3.95 -33.61 -12.51
CA TYR A 138 5.21 -33.99 -11.89
C TYR A 138 5.85 -35.22 -12.58
N ALA A 139 5.03 -36.23 -12.88
CA ALA A 139 5.48 -37.44 -13.56
C ALA A 139 5.63 -37.31 -15.09
N ASN A 140 5.25 -36.15 -15.69
CA ASN A 140 5.27 -35.96 -17.14
C ASN A 140 5.45 -34.47 -17.52
N ALA A 141 6.69 -34.10 -17.74
CA ALA A 141 7.08 -32.73 -18.11
C ALA A 141 6.67 -32.29 -19.54
N PHE A 142 5.97 -33.13 -20.30
CA PHE A 142 5.51 -32.79 -21.66
C PHE A 142 4.03 -32.33 -21.69
N CYS A 143 3.51 -31.90 -20.55
CA CYS A 143 2.16 -31.36 -20.47
C CYS A 143 2.23 -29.85 -20.35
N HIS A 144 1.25 -29.18 -20.97
CA HIS A 144 1.01 -27.75 -20.85
C HIS A 144 -0.43 -27.55 -20.37
N LEU A 145 -0.62 -27.30 -19.07
CA LEU A 145 -1.93 -27.18 -18.43
C LEU A 145 -2.22 -25.71 -18.10
N ASN A 146 -3.39 -25.24 -18.50
CA ASN A 146 -3.82 -23.86 -18.30
C ASN A 146 -5.24 -23.85 -17.73
N ALA A 147 -5.41 -23.33 -16.52
CA ALA A 147 -6.69 -23.23 -15.85
C ALA A 147 -6.79 -21.99 -14.96
N GLN A 148 -8.02 -21.51 -14.78
CA GLN A 148 -8.33 -20.41 -13.87
C GLN A 148 -9.49 -20.78 -12.93
N ILE A 149 -9.44 -20.31 -11.70
CA ILE A 149 -10.59 -20.14 -10.81
C ILE A 149 -10.97 -18.68 -10.79
N ARG A 150 -12.25 -18.37 -10.96
CA ARG A 150 -12.80 -17.01 -10.86
C ARG A 150 -13.85 -16.98 -9.74
N LEU A 151 -13.62 -16.09 -8.75
CA LEU A 151 -14.53 -15.84 -7.63
C LEU A 151 -15.21 -14.49 -7.86
N TYR A 152 -16.55 -14.49 -7.91
CA TYR A 152 -17.34 -13.29 -8.22
C TYR A 152 -17.89 -12.64 -6.96
N GLU A 153 -17.61 -11.34 -6.77
CA GLU A 153 -18.24 -10.52 -5.72
C GLU A 153 -19.76 -10.53 -5.89
N THR A 154 -20.52 -10.31 -4.85
CA THR A 154 -22.00 -10.25 -4.82
C THR A 154 -22.69 -11.58 -5.11
N SER A 155 -22.43 -12.22 -6.24
CA SER A 155 -23.08 -13.50 -6.59
C SER A 155 -22.50 -14.69 -5.84
N ASN A 156 -21.28 -14.58 -5.32
CA ASN A 156 -20.50 -15.67 -4.72
C ASN A 156 -20.41 -16.91 -5.63
N CYS A 157 -20.51 -16.68 -6.94
CA CYS A 157 -20.38 -17.71 -7.94
C CYS A 157 -18.90 -18.07 -8.13
N ILE A 158 -18.64 -19.31 -8.49
CA ILE A 158 -17.31 -19.84 -8.81
C ILE A 158 -17.33 -20.35 -10.24
N GLN A 159 -16.35 -19.89 -11.05
CA GLN A 159 -16.17 -20.42 -12.40
C GLN A 159 -14.76 -20.98 -12.57
N PHE A 160 -14.67 -22.09 -13.31
CA PHE A 160 -13.41 -22.65 -13.79
C PHE A 160 -13.32 -22.39 -15.29
N TYR A 161 -12.23 -21.80 -15.71
CA TYR A 161 -11.93 -21.57 -17.13
C TYR A 161 -10.72 -22.43 -17.51
N TYR A 162 -10.82 -23.13 -18.61
CA TYR A 162 -9.74 -23.98 -19.12
C TYR A 162 -9.19 -23.40 -20.42
N GLY A 163 -7.87 -23.24 -20.44
CA GLY A 163 -7.13 -22.73 -21.60
C GLY A 163 -6.77 -23.82 -22.60
N THR A 164 -5.81 -23.54 -23.46
CA THR A 164 -5.20 -24.54 -24.30
C THR A 164 -4.40 -25.50 -23.45
N ASN A 165 -4.75 -26.79 -23.49
CA ASN A 165 -4.11 -27.83 -22.73
C ASN A 165 -3.52 -28.86 -23.70
N GLU A 166 -2.21 -29.07 -23.59
CA GLU A 166 -1.49 -30.07 -24.39
C GLU A 166 -1.03 -31.21 -23.46
N VAL A 167 -1.40 -32.42 -23.85
CA VAL A 167 -1.08 -33.60 -23.06
C VAL A 167 -0.38 -34.59 -24.01
N ALA A 168 0.92 -34.76 -23.86
CA ALA A 168 1.69 -35.74 -24.57
C ALA A 168 1.86 -37.03 -23.75
N GLY A 169 1.66 -38.15 -24.38
CA GLY A 169 1.82 -39.47 -23.76
C GLY A 169 0.51 -40.03 -23.16
N ASN A 170 0.60 -41.22 -22.59
CA ASN A 170 -0.56 -41.91 -22.02
C ASN A 170 -0.64 -41.52 -20.55
N ILE A 171 -1.23 -40.36 -20.23
CA ILE A 171 -1.46 -39.91 -18.86
C ILE A 171 -2.77 -40.56 -18.42
N GLY A 172 -2.68 -41.66 -17.71
CA GLY A 172 -3.82 -42.25 -17.01
C GLY A 172 -4.04 -41.60 -15.66
N THR A 173 -4.12 -40.25 -15.60
CA THR A 173 -4.31 -39.55 -14.34
C THR A 173 -5.71 -38.93 -14.29
N ASP A 174 -6.42 -39.20 -13.21
CA ASP A 174 -7.70 -38.58 -12.91
C ASP A 174 -7.48 -37.27 -12.17
N PHE A 175 -8.01 -36.18 -12.74
CA PHE A 175 -8.02 -34.87 -12.07
C PHE A 175 -9.27 -34.77 -11.21
N PHE A 176 -9.09 -34.34 -9.97
CA PHE A 176 -10.26 -34.02 -9.15
C PHE A 176 -10.68 -32.57 -9.43
N VAL A 177 -11.95 -32.40 -9.82
CA VAL A 177 -12.53 -31.13 -10.24
C VAL A 177 -13.85 -30.88 -9.52
N GLY A 178 -14.02 -29.71 -8.91
CA GLY A 178 -15.24 -29.31 -8.21
C GLY A 178 -15.00 -28.76 -6.82
N LEU A 179 -16.03 -28.79 -5.99
CA LEU A 179 -16.08 -28.15 -4.67
C LEU A 179 -16.16 -29.19 -3.55
N THR A 180 -15.47 -28.90 -2.43
CA THR A 180 -15.62 -29.66 -1.17
C THR A 180 -16.02 -28.72 -0.04
N GLY A 181 -16.97 -29.12 0.77
CA GLY A 181 -17.47 -28.37 1.92
C GLY A 181 -16.79 -28.73 3.24
N ASN A 182 -17.46 -28.49 4.35
CA ASN A 182 -16.91 -28.70 5.71
C ASN A 182 -16.70 -30.20 6.09
N THR A 183 -17.29 -31.11 5.36
CA THR A 183 -17.17 -32.55 5.59
C THR A 183 -17.06 -33.29 4.27
N VAL A 184 -16.59 -34.53 4.31
CA VAL A 184 -16.53 -35.44 3.13
C VAL A 184 -17.91 -35.83 2.58
N ALA A 185 -18.99 -35.55 3.29
CA ALA A 185 -20.35 -35.75 2.80
C ALA A 185 -20.91 -34.54 2.04
N ASP A 186 -20.23 -33.41 2.10
CA ASP A 186 -20.62 -32.17 1.44
C ASP A 186 -19.63 -31.87 0.30
N PHE A 187 -19.98 -32.29 -0.91
CA PHE A 187 -19.15 -32.10 -2.10
C PHE A 187 -20.00 -31.92 -3.35
N ASN A 188 -19.43 -31.26 -4.35
CA ASN A 188 -19.95 -31.09 -5.70
C ASN A 188 -18.81 -31.31 -6.70
N LEU A 189 -18.45 -32.58 -6.87
CA LEU A 189 -17.35 -33.01 -7.72
C LEU A 189 -17.85 -33.49 -9.09
N ARG A 190 -17.03 -33.30 -10.12
CA ARG A 190 -17.31 -33.75 -11.47
C ARG A 190 -16.51 -35.00 -11.81
N GLU A 191 -17.07 -35.85 -12.64
CA GLU A 191 -16.38 -37.06 -13.13
C GLU A 191 -16.70 -37.33 -14.59
N THR A 192 -15.71 -37.80 -15.34
CA THR A 192 -15.86 -38.35 -16.70
C THR A 192 -14.65 -39.20 -17.08
N ASN A 193 -14.90 -40.24 -17.87
CA ASN A 193 -13.85 -41.02 -18.51
C ASN A 193 -13.91 -40.95 -20.05
N THR A 194 -14.78 -40.08 -20.61
CA THR A 194 -15.02 -39.98 -22.03
C THR A 194 -14.99 -38.58 -22.60
N ASN A 195 -15.56 -37.60 -21.92
CA ASN A 195 -15.70 -36.25 -22.45
C ASN A 195 -15.94 -35.22 -21.33
N TRP A 196 -15.09 -34.21 -21.24
CA TRP A 196 -15.20 -33.14 -20.24
C TRP A 196 -16.48 -32.30 -20.40
N ILE A 197 -16.96 -32.08 -21.62
CA ILE A 197 -18.20 -31.33 -21.91
C ILE A 197 -19.43 -32.05 -21.34
N ASN A 198 -19.41 -33.37 -21.25
CA ASN A 198 -20.53 -34.17 -20.79
C ASN A 198 -20.23 -34.80 -19.41
N SER A 199 -19.47 -34.12 -18.55
CA SER A 199 -19.16 -34.62 -17.21
C SER A 199 -20.41 -34.77 -16.37
N SER A 200 -20.46 -35.83 -15.53
CA SER A 200 -21.50 -36.05 -14.54
C SER A 200 -21.09 -35.59 -13.16
N VAL A 201 -22.07 -35.41 -12.24
CA VAL A 201 -21.77 -35.19 -10.84
C VAL A 201 -21.35 -36.54 -10.22
N SER A 202 -20.26 -36.51 -9.45
CA SER A 202 -19.83 -37.68 -8.70
C SER A 202 -20.84 -38.05 -7.61
N GLN A 203 -21.11 -39.33 -7.45
CA GLN A 203 -22.00 -39.84 -6.42
C GLN A 203 -21.28 -40.29 -5.13
N THR A 204 -19.96 -40.31 -5.18
CA THR A 204 -19.09 -40.74 -4.08
C THR A 204 -17.94 -39.76 -3.86
N TYR A 205 -17.41 -39.74 -2.65
CA TYR A 205 -16.21 -38.99 -2.32
C TYR A 205 -15.02 -39.97 -2.17
N PRO A 206 -13.89 -39.73 -2.86
CA PRO A 206 -13.55 -38.59 -3.73
C PRO A 206 -14.03 -38.68 -5.18
N GLY A 207 -14.75 -39.73 -5.56
CA GLY A 207 -15.19 -39.99 -6.95
C GLY A 207 -14.12 -40.61 -7.82
N ASN A 208 -14.45 -40.77 -9.12
CA ASN A 208 -13.53 -41.32 -10.11
C ASN A 208 -12.66 -40.25 -10.79
N GLY A 209 -12.99 -38.97 -10.56
CA GLY A 209 -12.27 -37.84 -11.18
C GLY A 209 -12.60 -37.59 -12.66
N MET A 210 -11.84 -36.67 -13.25
CA MET A 210 -11.93 -36.25 -14.65
C MET A 210 -10.70 -36.78 -15.39
N LEU A 211 -10.90 -37.83 -16.20
CA LEU A 211 -9.81 -38.43 -16.97
C LEU A 211 -9.30 -37.43 -18.04
N LEU A 212 -8.01 -37.25 -18.11
CA LEU A 212 -7.33 -36.51 -19.18
C LEU A 212 -6.27 -37.40 -19.84
N ASN A 213 -6.37 -37.56 -21.13
CA ASN A 213 -5.40 -38.26 -21.95
C ASN A 213 -5.58 -37.84 -23.43
N PRO A 214 -4.72 -38.28 -24.38
CA PRO A 214 -4.86 -37.90 -25.78
C PRO A 214 -6.21 -38.23 -26.46
N LEU A 215 -6.99 -39.14 -25.88
CA LEU A 215 -8.32 -39.53 -26.38
C LEU A 215 -9.47 -38.80 -25.69
N VAL A 216 -9.26 -38.38 -24.42
CA VAL A 216 -10.23 -37.65 -23.62
C VAL A 216 -9.66 -36.26 -23.34
N ASN A 217 -9.93 -35.35 -24.28
CA ASN A 217 -9.36 -34.01 -24.32
C ASN A 217 -10.11 -33.06 -23.37
N LEU A 218 -9.36 -32.12 -22.80
CA LEU A 218 -9.89 -30.94 -22.09
C LEU A 218 -10.00 -29.78 -23.11
N PRO A 219 -11.22 -29.40 -23.54
CA PRO A 219 -11.38 -28.39 -24.58
C PRO A 219 -10.94 -27.00 -24.09
N SER A 220 -10.18 -26.30 -24.91
CA SER A 220 -9.89 -24.87 -24.64
C SER A 220 -11.18 -24.07 -24.71
N GLY A 221 -11.37 -23.18 -23.74
CA GLY A 221 -12.57 -22.36 -23.61
C GLY A 221 -13.72 -23.07 -22.86
N LEU A 222 -13.55 -24.30 -22.38
CA LEU A 222 -14.56 -24.91 -21.52
C LEU A 222 -14.67 -24.13 -20.20
N VAL A 223 -15.91 -23.86 -19.76
CA VAL A 223 -16.22 -23.16 -18.51
C VAL A 223 -17.15 -24.01 -17.67
N PHE A 224 -16.77 -24.29 -16.45
CA PHE A 224 -17.64 -24.86 -15.42
C PHE A 224 -18.07 -23.76 -14.45
N SER A 225 -19.35 -23.69 -14.16
CA SER A 225 -19.94 -22.68 -13.27
C SER A 225 -20.67 -23.36 -12.11
N PHE A 226 -20.40 -22.89 -10.89
CA PHE A 226 -21.02 -23.34 -9.65
C PHE A 226 -21.73 -22.16 -8.99
N GLY A 227 -23.05 -22.25 -8.85
CA GLY A 227 -23.92 -21.18 -8.35
C GLY A 227 -24.56 -20.37 -9.47
N THR A 228 -25.20 -19.25 -9.12
CA THR A 228 -25.81 -18.32 -10.09
C THR A 228 -24.72 -17.40 -10.62
N CYS A 229 -24.04 -17.85 -11.64
CA CYS A 229 -22.95 -17.10 -12.28
C CYS A 229 -23.48 -16.10 -13.31
N PRO A 230 -22.79 -14.97 -13.51
CA PRO A 230 -22.99 -14.15 -14.68
C PRO A 230 -22.87 -15.02 -15.95
N PRO A 231 -23.58 -14.70 -17.06
CA PRO A 231 -23.40 -15.40 -18.33
C PRO A 231 -21.91 -15.49 -18.67
N ALA A 232 -21.45 -16.64 -19.13
CA ALA A 232 -20.13 -16.77 -19.74
C ALA A 232 -20.03 -15.76 -20.89
N GLY A 233 -18.95 -15.02 -20.97
CA GLY A 233 -18.82 -13.91 -21.92
C GLY A 233 -18.52 -12.56 -21.28
N ILE A 234 -18.34 -12.48 -19.96
CA ILE A 234 -17.61 -11.35 -19.40
C ILE A 234 -16.15 -11.50 -19.88
N GLN A 235 -15.91 -10.96 -21.06
CA GLN A 235 -14.54 -10.85 -21.56
C GLN A 235 -13.84 -9.79 -20.71
N PHE A 236 -12.83 -10.22 -19.96
CA PHE A 236 -11.89 -9.27 -19.41
C PHE A 236 -11.11 -8.67 -20.58
N SER A 237 -11.52 -7.51 -20.99
CA SER A 237 -10.72 -6.73 -21.92
C SER A 237 -9.62 -6.07 -21.13
N TYR A 238 -8.43 -6.02 -21.68
CA TYR A 238 -7.35 -5.25 -21.10
C TYR A 238 -6.81 -4.24 -22.12
N ILE A 239 -6.29 -3.16 -21.59
CA ILE A 239 -5.51 -2.18 -22.34
C ILE A 239 -4.09 -2.32 -21.86
N SER A 240 -3.17 -2.51 -22.79
CA SER A 240 -1.75 -2.63 -22.48
C SER A 240 -0.89 -1.76 -23.36
N GLY A 241 0.29 -1.45 -22.88
CA GLY A 241 1.30 -0.69 -23.59
C GLY A 241 2.57 -0.60 -22.78
N ILE A 242 3.43 0.33 -23.14
CA ILE A 242 4.68 0.61 -22.48
C ILE A 242 4.78 2.11 -22.16
N ILE A 243 5.31 2.43 -20.98
CA ILE A 243 5.81 3.78 -20.69
C ILE A 243 7.32 3.75 -20.90
N TYR A 244 7.83 4.65 -21.73
CA TYR A 244 9.23 4.70 -22.10
C TYR A 244 9.85 6.08 -21.92
N ASN A 245 11.17 6.10 -21.75
CA ASN A 245 11.95 7.35 -21.76
C ASN A 245 12.15 7.79 -23.19
N ASP A 246 11.38 8.79 -23.61
CA ASP A 246 11.49 9.44 -24.91
C ASP A 246 12.67 10.42 -24.88
N VAL A 247 13.83 9.93 -25.29
CA VAL A 247 15.11 10.65 -25.16
C VAL A 247 15.15 11.90 -26.02
N ASN A 248 14.52 11.88 -27.20
CA ASN A 248 14.54 13.01 -28.13
C ASN A 248 13.27 13.89 -28.07
N GLY A 249 12.26 13.48 -27.29
CA GLY A 249 11.03 14.24 -27.04
C GLY A 249 10.07 14.28 -28.24
N ASN A 250 10.17 13.32 -29.19
CA ASN A 250 9.36 13.33 -30.42
C ASN A 250 8.02 12.59 -30.29
N GLY A 251 7.79 11.87 -29.18
CA GLY A 251 6.57 11.13 -28.89
C GLY A 251 6.45 9.80 -29.62
N ILE A 252 7.52 9.32 -30.25
CA ILE A 252 7.58 8.04 -30.99
C ILE A 252 8.67 7.19 -30.36
N ARG A 253 8.35 5.94 -30.02
CA ARG A 253 9.31 5.01 -29.44
C ARG A 253 10.29 4.48 -30.48
N GLU A 254 11.57 4.76 -30.31
CA GLU A 254 12.65 4.26 -31.18
C GLU A 254 13.50 3.19 -30.49
N ALA A 255 14.35 2.56 -31.36
CA ALA A 255 15.32 1.58 -30.86
C ALA A 255 16.33 2.25 -29.91
N GLY A 256 16.44 1.75 -28.69
CA GLY A 256 17.30 2.31 -27.64
C GLY A 256 16.56 3.11 -26.56
N GLU A 257 15.29 3.44 -26.79
CA GLU A 257 14.45 4.04 -25.77
C GLU A 257 13.86 2.95 -24.86
N ILE A 258 14.34 2.98 -23.62
CA ILE A 258 14.04 1.95 -22.63
C ILE A 258 12.71 2.22 -21.93
N GLY A 259 12.02 1.13 -21.57
CA GLY A 259 10.83 1.23 -20.74
C GLY A 259 11.16 1.73 -19.33
N MET A 260 10.22 2.43 -18.72
CA MET A 260 10.35 3.03 -17.40
C MET A 260 9.65 2.16 -16.35
N PRO A 261 10.40 1.54 -15.42
CA PRO A 261 9.83 0.74 -14.35
C PRO A 261 9.09 1.61 -13.32
N ASN A 262 8.08 1.02 -12.69
CA ASN A 262 7.29 1.66 -11.63
C ASN A 262 6.62 2.99 -12.04
N ALA A 263 6.54 3.30 -13.32
CA ALA A 263 5.76 4.41 -13.83
C ALA A 263 4.26 4.10 -13.71
N LEU A 264 3.44 5.11 -13.51
CA LEU A 264 2.03 4.95 -13.19
C LEU A 264 1.14 5.29 -14.39
N ILE A 265 0.18 4.43 -14.66
CA ILE A 265 -0.94 4.68 -15.57
C ILE A 265 -2.18 5.00 -14.74
N HIS A 266 -2.95 5.98 -15.17
CA HIS A 266 -4.23 6.38 -14.59
C HIS A 266 -5.34 6.25 -15.64
N GLU A 267 -6.35 5.46 -15.32
CA GLU A 267 -7.61 5.43 -16.05
C GLU A 267 -8.58 6.37 -15.33
N LEU A 268 -8.97 7.43 -16.03
CA LEU A 268 -9.65 8.60 -15.48
C LEU A 268 -11.15 8.37 -15.20
N SER A 269 -11.80 7.48 -15.98
CA SER A 269 -13.26 7.29 -15.93
C SER A 269 -13.69 6.51 -14.68
N GLN A 270 -12.93 5.49 -14.30
CA GLN A 270 -13.17 4.64 -13.12
C GLN A 270 -12.18 4.93 -11.99
N ASN A 271 -11.26 5.87 -12.21
CA ASN A 271 -10.19 6.22 -11.27
C ASN A 271 -9.39 5.00 -10.83
N THR A 272 -8.90 4.22 -11.81
CA THR A 272 -8.08 3.04 -11.57
C THR A 272 -6.65 3.24 -12.03
N TYR A 273 -5.73 2.50 -11.42
CA TYR A 273 -4.30 2.65 -11.63
C TYR A 273 -3.64 1.32 -11.99
N ALA A 274 -2.53 1.39 -12.72
CA ALA A 274 -1.59 0.30 -12.86
C ALA A 274 -0.16 0.86 -12.87
N SER A 275 0.78 0.14 -12.25
CA SER A 275 2.21 0.44 -12.37
C SER A 275 2.86 -0.41 -13.43
N THR A 276 3.91 0.12 -14.07
CA THR A 276 4.70 -0.63 -15.05
C THR A 276 5.63 -1.63 -14.38
N ASP A 277 5.93 -2.73 -15.07
CA ASP A 277 6.94 -3.71 -14.70
C ASP A 277 8.39 -3.18 -14.90
N SER A 278 9.38 -4.03 -14.64
CA SER A 278 10.81 -3.69 -14.81
C SER A 278 11.19 -3.30 -16.25
N SER A 279 10.36 -3.62 -17.23
CA SER A 279 10.56 -3.35 -18.66
C SER A 279 9.70 -2.18 -19.15
N GLY A 280 8.93 -1.55 -18.25
CA GLY A 280 8.03 -0.46 -18.58
C GLY A 280 6.67 -0.88 -19.13
N ASN A 281 6.33 -2.18 -19.17
CA ASN A 281 5.04 -2.65 -19.65
C ASN A 281 3.98 -2.50 -18.56
N TYR A 282 2.74 -2.21 -18.98
CA TYR A 282 1.58 -2.16 -18.11
C TYR A 282 0.38 -2.88 -18.71
N ALA A 283 -0.56 -3.30 -17.86
CA ALA A 283 -1.87 -3.81 -18.27
C ALA A 283 -2.94 -3.30 -17.32
N LEU A 284 -3.99 -2.69 -17.87
CA LEU A 284 -5.21 -2.31 -17.17
C LEU A 284 -6.31 -3.27 -17.56
N PHE A 285 -6.91 -3.94 -16.58
CA PHE A 285 -7.98 -4.92 -16.79
C PHE A 285 -9.34 -4.30 -16.54
N PHE A 286 -10.30 -4.56 -17.43
CA PHE A 286 -11.66 -4.02 -17.37
C PHE A 286 -12.68 -5.16 -17.49
N ILE A 287 -13.83 -4.98 -16.83
CA ILE A 287 -14.94 -5.95 -16.85
C ILE A 287 -16.04 -5.54 -17.83
N ASP A 288 -16.20 -4.23 -18.09
CA ASP A 288 -17.31 -3.72 -18.90
C ASP A 288 -16.83 -3.25 -20.27
N SER A 289 -17.17 -4.03 -21.30
CA SER A 289 -16.86 -3.70 -22.70
C SER A 289 -17.72 -2.57 -23.29
N ASN A 290 -18.71 -2.07 -22.54
CA ASN A 290 -19.60 -1.00 -23.01
C ASN A 290 -19.17 0.39 -22.52
N LEU A 291 -18.22 0.46 -21.60
CA LEU A 291 -17.70 1.73 -21.09
C LEU A 291 -16.59 2.30 -21.98
N THR A 292 -16.55 3.61 -22.05
CA THR A 292 -15.44 4.34 -22.65
C THR A 292 -14.39 4.63 -21.59
N TYR A 293 -13.16 4.25 -21.85
CA TYR A 293 -12.02 4.41 -20.94
C TYR A 293 -11.10 5.54 -21.42
N SER A 294 -10.68 6.40 -20.49
CA SER A 294 -9.75 7.50 -20.76
C SER A 294 -8.46 7.26 -20.00
N ILE A 295 -7.38 6.98 -20.70
CA ILE A 295 -6.11 6.49 -20.13
C ILE A 295 -5.00 7.48 -20.41
N THR A 296 -4.23 7.80 -19.37
CA THR A 296 -3.06 8.66 -19.45
C THR A 296 -1.91 8.11 -18.59
N ALA A 297 -0.68 8.40 -18.94
CA ALA A 297 0.44 8.21 -18.02
C ALA A 297 0.41 9.30 -16.92
N VAL A 298 0.86 8.97 -15.72
CA VAL A 298 1.12 9.95 -14.65
C VAL A 298 2.60 10.33 -14.75
N PRO A 299 2.94 11.53 -15.23
CA PRO A 299 4.34 11.91 -15.36
C PRO A 299 4.99 12.08 -13.99
N MET A 300 6.24 11.68 -13.85
CA MET A 300 7.05 11.99 -12.70
C MET A 300 7.30 13.51 -12.60
N MET A 301 7.72 13.97 -11.45
CA MET A 301 8.08 15.38 -11.26
C MET A 301 9.14 15.80 -12.32
N TYR A 302 8.95 16.95 -12.96
CA TYR A 302 9.79 17.48 -14.04
C TYR A 302 9.80 16.66 -15.34
N TRP A 303 8.90 15.71 -15.53
CA TRP A 303 8.74 14.97 -16.76
C TRP A 303 7.44 15.35 -17.45
N ASN A 304 7.42 15.32 -18.77
CA ASN A 304 6.27 15.67 -19.59
C ASN A 304 5.88 14.50 -20.49
N ILE A 305 4.59 14.30 -20.73
CA ILE A 305 4.09 13.34 -21.70
C ILE A 305 4.36 13.91 -23.09
N THR A 306 5.03 13.13 -23.95
CA THR A 306 5.36 13.51 -25.34
C THR A 306 4.49 12.81 -26.35
N SER A 307 3.93 11.62 -26.01
CA SER A 307 3.02 10.89 -26.88
C SER A 307 1.79 11.74 -27.27
N SER A 308 1.36 11.60 -28.52
CA SER A 308 0.17 12.28 -29.04
C SER A 308 -0.82 11.23 -29.56
N PRO A 309 -2.00 11.14 -28.94
CA PRO A 309 -2.53 11.97 -27.86
C PRO A 309 -1.88 11.68 -26.49
N ALA A 310 -1.87 12.67 -25.58
CA ALA A 310 -1.44 12.48 -24.20
C ALA A 310 -2.45 11.69 -23.35
N THR A 311 -3.70 11.61 -23.81
CA THR A 311 -4.76 10.80 -23.22
C THR A 311 -5.47 10.05 -24.33
N TYR A 312 -5.49 8.74 -24.22
CA TYR A 312 -6.22 7.88 -25.16
C TYR A 312 -7.64 7.65 -24.66
N THR A 313 -8.61 7.84 -25.55
CA THR A 313 -10.02 7.49 -25.29
C THR A 313 -10.37 6.26 -26.11
N ILE A 314 -10.72 5.17 -25.44
CA ILE A 314 -10.97 3.86 -26.06
C ILE A 314 -12.41 3.46 -25.82
N THR A 315 -13.17 3.23 -26.90
CA THR A 315 -14.60 2.94 -26.91
C THR A 315 -14.93 1.78 -27.81
N PRO A 316 -15.99 1.04 -27.51
CA PRO A 316 -16.04 0.06 -26.43
C PRO A 316 -15.04 -1.06 -26.70
N ILE A 317 -14.51 -1.64 -25.67
CA ILE A 317 -13.49 -2.68 -25.79
C ILE A 317 -14.19 -4.01 -26.00
N SER A 318 -14.31 -4.44 -27.24
CA SER A 318 -14.75 -5.82 -27.56
C SER A 318 -13.61 -6.83 -27.57
N GLN A 319 -12.37 -6.35 -27.52
CA GLN A 319 -11.13 -7.15 -27.54
C GLN A 319 -10.01 -6.42 -26.80
N ASN A 320 -8.92 -7.13 -26.50
CA ASN A 320 -7.73 -6.55 -25.92
C ASN A 320 -7.13 -5.47 -26.82
N THR A 321 -6.85 -4.30 -26.26
CA THR A 321 -6.22 -3.19 -26.96
C THR A 321 -4.77 -3.09 -26.51
N ASN A 322 -3.85 -3.36 -27.40
CA ASN A 322 -2.40 -3.34 -27.15
C ASN A 322 -1.76 -2.12 -27.81
N ASN A 323 -0.54 -1.81 -27.42
CA ASN A 323 0.30 -0.73 -27.97
C ASN A 323 -0.27 0.68 -27.70
N ILE A 324 -0.84 0.86 -26.52
CA ILE A 324 -1.16 2.20 -26.00
C ILE A 324 0.07 2.70 -25.25
N ASP A 325 1.03 3.23 -25.99
CA ASP A 325 2.34 3.59 -25.47
C ASP A 325 2.39 5.07 -25.08
N PHE A 326 3.15 5.36 -24.01
CA PHE A 326 3.36 6.73 -23.54
C PHE A 326 4.85 7.04 -23.45
N GLY A 327 5.28 8.06 -24.19
CA GLY A 327 6.60 8.65 -24.07
C GLY A 327 6.62 9.68 -22.94
N LEU A 328 7.63 9.61 -22.10
CA LEU A 328 7.93 10.63 -21.10
C LEU A 328 9.30 11.25 -21.38
N HIS A 329 9.36 12.58 -21.40
CA HIS A 329 10.58 13.34 -21.64
C HIS A 329 10.89 14.26 -20.46
N PRO A 330 12.13 14.26 -19.92
CA PRO A 330 12.50 15.09 -18.79
C PRO A 330 12.64 16.57 -19.20
N SER A 331 12.21 17.47 -18.33
CA SER A 331 12.57 18.91 -18.46
C SER A 331 14.07 19.07 -18.36
N PRO A 332 14.73 19.88 -19.21
CA PRO A 332 16.17 19.94 -19.26
C PRO A 332 16.76 20.64 -18.03
N ASN A 333 17.92 20.16 -17.57
CA ASN A 333 18.78 20.80 -16.57
C ASN A 333 18.12 21.06 -15.20
N ILE A 334 17.28 20.17 -14.71
CA ILE A 334 16.69 20.26 -13.38
C ILE A 334 17.59 19.51 -12.39
N HIS A 335 18.07 20.23 -11.39
CA HIS A 335 18.79 19.72 -10.23
C HIS A 335 17.85 19.68 -9.04
N ASP A 336 17.61 18.51 -8.46
CA ASP A 336 16.76 18.33 -7.28
C ASP A 336 17.18 17.04 -6.56
N VAL A 337 17.81 17.17 -5.39
CA VAL A 337 18.14 16.05 -4.53
C VAL A 337 17.28 16.09 -3.28
N THR A 338 16.79 14.97 -2.84
CA THR A 338 15.93 14.88 -1.66
C THR A 338 16.53 13.97 -0.60
N ILE A 339 16.17 14.20 0.66
CA ILE A 339 16.59 13.35 1.78
C ILE A 339 15.42 13.08 2.71
N THR A 340 15.26 11.81 3.10
CA THR A 340 14.25 11.37 4.06
C THR A 340 14.85 10.32 4.98
N THR A 341 14.49 10.32 6.26
CA THR A 341 14.97 9.33 7.22
C THR A 341 13.82 8.61 7.92
N LEU A 342 13.96 7.29 8.05
CA LEU A 342 13.10 6.43 8.85
C LEU A 342 13.87 5.98 10.09
N ALA A 343 13.19 5.88 11.23
CA ALA A 343 13.69 5.15 12.39
C ALA A 343 13.04 3.76 12.41
N GLY A 344 13.83 2.73 12.58
CA GLY A 344 13.32 1.34 12.64
C GLY A 344 12.64 1.03 13.95
N ASN A 345 13.06 1.68 15.04
CA ASN A 345 12.56 1.48 16.38
C ASN A 345 12.62 2.79 17.19
N VAL A 346 12.00 2.80 18.37
CA VAL A 346 11.97 3.95 19.27
C VAL A 346 13.14 3.94 20.23
N PRO A 347 13.63 5.12 20.68
CA PRO A 347 14.66 5.18 21.70
C PRO A 347 14.10 4.84 23.10
N TRP A 348 14.87 4.09 23.87
CA TRP A 348 14.75 3.94 25.32
C TRP A 348 16.17 3.87 25.92
N PRO A 349 16.34 4.01 27.24
CA PRO A 349 17.67 3.99 27.87
C PRO A 349 18.48 2.76 27.45
N THR A 350 19.69 2.98 26.93
CA THR A 350 20.63 1.97 26.43
C THR A 350 20.21 1.23 25.13
N ALA A 351 19.16 1.68 24.46
CA ALA A 351 18.72 1.06 23.20
C ALA A 351 19.64 1.39 22.03
N ASN A 352 19.75 0.45 21.12
CA ASN A 352 20.27 0.70 19.79
C ASN A 352 19.11 1.07 18.87
N VAL A 353 19.20 2.21 18.20
CA VAL A 353 18.18 2.74 17.29
C VAL A 353 18.71 2.71 15.87
N ASN A 354 18.00 2.04 14.99
CA ASN A 354 18.34 1.97 13.58
C ASN A 354 17.71 3.14 12.82
N PHE A 355 18.50 3.76 11.95
CA PHE A 355 18.04 4.78 11.01
C PHE A 355 18.31 4.31 9.59
N TYR A 356 17.33 4.55 8.72
CA TYR A 356 17.41 4.31 7.29
C TYR A 356 17.21 5.65 6.60
N THR A 357 18.29 6.24 6.15
CA THR A 357 18.26 7.55 5.49
C THR A 357 18.37 7.35 4.00
N THR A 358 17.28 7.61 3.30
CA THR A 358 17.21 7.53 1.85
C THR A 358 17.41 8.92 1.26
N PHE A 359 18.28 9.01 0.27
CA PHE A 359 18.44 10.19 -0.58
C PHE A 359 18.23 9.82 -2.04
N HIS A 360 17.67 10.73 -2.79
CA HIS A 360 17.17 10.48 -4.12
C HIS A 360 17.43 11.68 -5.04
N ASN A 361 17.77 11.40 -6.29
CA ASN A 361 17.83 12.40 -7.34
C ASN A 361 16.45 12.49 -8.02
N SER A 362 15.66 13.46 -7.60
CA SER A 362 14.35 13.77 -8.20
C SER A 362 14.47 14.65 -9.45
N GLY A 363 15.67 15.15 -9.72
CA GLY A 363 15.96 15.98 -10.88
C GLY A 363 16.03 15.20 -12.20
N THR A 364 16.49 15.90 -13.24
CA THR A 364 16.56 15.34 -14.60
C THR A 364 18.00 15.23 -15.13
N VAL A 365 18.98 15.53 -14.30
CA VAL A 365 20.41 15.42 -14.61
C VAL A 365 21.12 14.58 -13.57
N ILE A 366 22.22 13.94 -13.95
CA ILE A 366 23.08 13.22 -13.02
C ILE A 366 23.72 14.22 -12.05
N GLU A 367 23.59 13.94 -10.75
CA GLU A 367 24.25 14.75 -9.74
C GLU A 367 25.69 14.30 -9.52
N PRO A 368 26.66 15.23 -9.66
CA PRO A 368 28.08 14.87 -9.58
C PRO A 368 28.49 14.38 -8.20
N GLY A 369 27.78 14.83 -7.15
CA GLY A 369 27.98 14.44 -5.78
C GLY A 369 28.36 15.59 -4.87
N ASP A 370 28.14 15.40 -3.58
CA ASP A 370 28.48 16.28 -2.47
C ASP A 370 28.39 15.48 -1.16
N SER A 371 28.00 16.11 -0.08
CA SER A 371 27.97 15.54 1.27
C SER A 371 26.56 15.50 1.88
N ILE A 372 26.39 14.54 2.76
CA ILE A 372 25.20 14.37 3.60
C ILE A 372 25.65 14.58 5.03
N PHE A 373 24.94 15.42 5.75
CA PHE A 373 25.21 15.76 7.15
C PHE A 373 24.11 15.21 8.03
N LEU A 374 24.50 14.61 9.14
CA LEU A 374 23.64 14.38 10.28
C LEU A 374 24.17 15.20 11.46
N VAL A 375 23.28 15.94 12.12
CA VAL A 375 23.48 16.41 13.49
C VAL A 375 22.56 15.56 14.37
N LYS A 376 23.16 14.57 15.05
CA LYS A 376 22.44 13.69 15.96
C LYS A 376 22.18 14.38 17.30
N ASP A 377 21.17 13.93 18.03
CA ASP A 377 20.99 14.33 19.42
C ASP A 377 22.23 13.98 20.26
N SER A 378 22.56 14.81 21.25
CA SER A 378 23.72 14.61 22.13
C SER A 378 23.63 13.33 22.98
N HIS A 379 22.41 12.84 23.23
CA HIS A 379 22.17 11.57 23.95
C HIS A 379 22.37 10.31 23.07
N TYR A 380 22.67 10.49 21.78
CA TYR A 380 23.07 9.40 20.93
C TYR A 380 24.61 9.30 20.82
N SER A 381 25.13 8.10 20.86
CA SER A 381 26.49 7.76 20.39
C SER A 381 26.44 6.99 19.08
N PHE A 382 27.39 7.23 18.20
CA PHE A 382 27.49 6.51 16.91
C PHE A 382 28.00 5.09 17.13
N ASN A 383 27.29 4.11 16.59
CA ASN A 383 27.68 2.70 16.65
C ASN A 383 28.29 2.24 15.32
N PHE A 384 27.49 2.23 14.25
CA PHE A 384 27.99 1.94 12.89
C PHE A 384 27.09 2.55 11.81
N SER A 385 27.60 2.60 10.54
CA SER A 385 26.76 2.83 9.37
C SER A 385 27.30 2.10 8.14
N ASN A 386 26.40 1.85 7.20
CA ASN A 386 26.73 1.37 5.86
C ASN A 386 26.02 2.26 4.82
N PRO A 387 26.76 3.00 3.96
CA PRO A 387 28.22 3.11 3.93
C PRO A 387 28.81 3.74 5.19
N ALA A 388 30.09 3.51 5.41
CA ALA A 388 30.82 4.15 6.52
C ALA A 388 30.86 5.68 6.30
N PRO A 389 30.83 6.50 7.37
CA PRO A 389 30.93 7.93 7.25
C PRO A 389 32.33 8.36 6.83
N ALA A 390 32.42 9.46 6.10
CA ALA A 390 33.69 10.07 5.73
C ALA A 390 34.33 10.78 6.93
N TYR A 391 33.52 11.33 7.82
CA TYR A 391 34.00 12.08 8.98
C TYR A 391 32.99 12.07 10.11
N ILE A 392 33.47 12.04 11.37
CA ILE A 392 32.68 12.15 12.60
C ILE A 392 33.36 13.19 13.50
N SER A 393 32.63 14.18 13.99
CA SER A 393 33.11 15.16 14.95
C SER A 393 31.99 15.59 15.90
N GLY A 394 32.09 15.22 17.18
CA GLY A 394 31.05 15.47 18.16
C GLY A 394 29.71 14.85 17.72
N ASP A 395 28.69 15.70 17.63
CA ASP A 395 27.36 15.28 17.20
C ASP A 395 27.16 15.30 15.68
N SER A 396 28.17 15.70 14.92
CA SER A 396 28.10 15.77 13.46
C SER A 396 28.71 14.54 12.80
N ILE A 397 27.99 13.95 11.87
CA ILE A 397 28.42 12.81 11.05
C ILE A 397 28.23 13.17 9.57
N ILE A 398 29.22 12.88 8.76
CA ILE A 398 29.25 13.30 7.34
C ILE A 398 29.53 12.10 6.45
N TRP A 399 28.71 11.93 5.42
CA TRP A 399 28.93 11.00 4.29
C TRP A 399 29.16 11.79 3.01
N VAL A 400 29.80 11.17 2.05
CA VAL A 400 30.03 11.72 0.71
C VAL A 400 29.36 10.80 -0.29
N TYR A 401 28.66 11.38 -1.26
CA TYR A 401 28.09 10.64 -2.38
C TYR A 401 28.63 11.19 -3.72
N SER A 402 28.56 10.39 -4.76
CA SER A 402 28.97 10.78 -6.12
C SER A 402 28.11 10.10 -7.16
N ASN A 403 27.99 10.74 -8.34
CA ASN A 403 27.28 10.19 -9.51
C ASN A 403 25.91 9.61 -9.18
N LEU A 404 25.06 10.40 -8.54
CA LEU A 404 23.68 10.00 -8.25
C LEU A 404 22.86 10.12 -9.54
N LEU A 405 22.48 8.98 -10.12
CA LEU A 405 21.74 8.93 -11.38
C LEU A 405 20.33 9.49 -11.24
N VAL A 406 19.73 9.89 -12.34
CA VAL A 406 18.32 10.34 -12.38
C VAL A 406 17.42 9.21 -11.87
N ASN A 407 16.52 9.54 -10.96
CA ASN A 407 15.63 8.61 -10.25
C ASN A 407 16.35 7.55 -9.39
N GLU A 408 17.64 7.69 -9.13
CA GLU A 408 18.34 6.76 -8.25
C GLU A 408 18.07 7.06 -6.78
N PHE A 409 17.75 6.02 -6.04
CA PHE A 409 17.63 6.02 -4.58
C PHE A 409 18.85 5.34 -3.97
N ARG A 410 19.45 5.96 -2.95
CA ARG A 410 20.48 5.35 -2.12
C ARG A 410 20.12 5.47 -0.66
N THR A 411 20.45 4.46 0.13
CA THR A 411 20.13 4.43 1.55
C THR A 411 21.39 4.30 2.39
N ILE A 412 21.51 5.13 3.42
CA ILE A 412 22.47 4.98 4.51
C ILE A 412 21.75 4.26 5.65
N THR A 413 22.17 3.04 5.93
CA THR A 413 21.73 2.32 7.13
C THR A 413 22.67 2.68 8.27
N MET A 414 22.14 3.14 9.39
CA MET A 414 22.93 3.58 10.53
C MET A 414 22.32 3.11 11.84
N GLN A 415 23.15 2.81 12.81
CA GLN A 415 22.75 2.53 14.18
C GLN A 415 23.38 3.54 15.15
N LEU A 416 22.53 4.15 15.95
CA LEU A 416 22.91 4.99 17.08
C LEU A 416 22.54 4.30 18.40
N HIS A 417 23.34 4.50 19.42
CA HIS A 417 23.08 4.00 20.78
C HIS A 417 22.62 5.14 21.66
N ALA A 418 21.41 5.03 22.24
CA ALA A 418 20.88 5.98 23.19
C ALA A 418 21.54 5.80 24.57
N ASP A 419 21.91 6.87 25.22
CA ASP A 419 22.56 6.79 26.53
C ASP A 419 21.55 6.44 27.65
N SER A 420 22.07 6.11 28.83
CA SER A 420 21.26 5.67 29.98
C SER A 420 20.58 6.83 30.70
N THR A 421 20.84 8.08 30.33
CA THR A 421 20.31 9.26 31.04
C THR A 421 18.97 9.72 30.48
N ILE A 422 18.56 9.25 29.28
CA ILE A 422 17.24 9.56 28.72
C ILE A 422 16.15 8.89 29.57
N THR A 423 14.99 9.54 29.62
CA THR A 423 13.82 9.04 30.37
C THR A 423 12.58 8.98 29.46
N VAL A 424 11.61 8.15 29.83
CA VAL A 424 10.32 8.09 29.15
C VAL A 424 9.66 9.46 29.13
N GLY A 425 9.32 9.96 27.95
CA GLY A 425 8.78 11.28 27.69
C GLY A 425 9.78 12.28 27.12
N ASP A 426 11.09 12.00 27.19
CA ASP A 426 12.08 12.80 26.47
C ASP A 426 11.88 12.63 24.95
N THR A 427 12.28 13.63 24.17
CA THR A 427 12.25 13.56 22.71
C THR A 427 13.65 13.85 22.18
N LEU A 428 14.21 12.89 21.46
CA LEU A 428 15.52 13.01 20.83
C LEU A 428 15.38 13.61 19.44
N HIS A 429 16.26 14.55 19.11
CA HIS A 429 16.19 15.35 17.89
C HIS A 429 17.40 15.07 16.99
N SER A 430 17.16 14.64 15.76
CA SER A 430 18.21 14.44 14.76
C SER A 430 17.84 15.19 13.49
N PHE A 431 18.84 15.83 12.86
CA PHE A 431 18.66 16.70 11.72
C PHE A 431 19.58 16.25 10.58
N TRP A 432 18.98 15.94 9.46
CA TRP A 432 19.66 15.49 8.28
C TRP A 432 19.63 16.59 7.21
N THR A 433 20.73 16.74 6.50
CA THR A 433 20.83 17.67 5.38
C THR A 433 21.65 17.03 4.29
N ILE A 434 21.11 16.92 3.08
CA ILE A 434 21.91 16.72 1.89
C ILE A 434 22.33 18.08 1.40
N LYS A 435 23.63 18.25 1.15
CA LYS A 435 24.15 19.56 0.76
C LYS A 435 23.60 19.91 -0.61
N PRO A 436 22.87 21.00 -0.74
CA PRO A 436 22.31 21.44 -1.99
C PRO A 436 23.42 21.82 -2.96
N ILE A 437 23.22 21.44 -4.19
CA ILE A 437 23.99 22.00 -5.30
C ILE A 437 23.46 23.39 -5.64
N ALA A 438 24.28 24.21 -6.21
CA ALA A 438 23.98 25.66 -6.45
C ALA A 438 22.72 25.90 -7.29
N SER A 439 22.23 24.89 -8.01
CA SER A 439 21.09 24.97 -8.92
C SER A 439 19.88 24.12 -8.47
N ASP A 440 19.87 23.60 -7.24
CA ASP A 440 18.73 22.83 -6.71
C ASP A 440 17.45 23.69 -6.72
N VAL A 441 16.40 23.17 -7.37
CA VAL A 441 15.15 23.91 -7.58
C VAL A 441 14.18 23.79 -6.41
N ALA A 442 14.41 22.85 -5.48
CA ALA A 442 13.54 22.56 -4.34
C ALA A 442 14.33 22.41 -3.02
N PRO A 443 15.18 23.38 -2.61
CA PRO A 443 16.12 23.21 -1.48
C PRO A 443 15.47 22.90 -0.13
N ALA A 444 14.15 23.03 -0.02
CA ALA A 444 13.43 22.66 1.21
C ALA A 444 13.38 21.14 1.45
N ASN A 445 13.45 20.31 0.41
CA ASN A 445 13.44 18.84 0.51
C ASN A 445 14.84 18.26 0.75
N ASN A 446 15.87 19.12 0.76
CA ASN A 446 17.25 18.75 1.12
C ASN A 446 17.44 18.62 2.64
N TYR A 447 16.39 18.81 3.41
CA TYR A 447 16.41 18.78 4.86
C TYR A 447 15.35 17.83 5.41
N CYS A 448 15.74 17.03 6.39
CA CYS A 448 14.83 16.15 7.12
C CYS A 448 15.14 16.22 8.62
N ALA A 449 14.11 16.38 9.43
CA ALA A 449 14.19 16.32 10.89
C ALA A 449 13.47 15.06 11.39
N LYS A 450 14.07 14.36 12.35
CA LYS A 450 13.41 13.26 13.06
C LYS A 450 13.37 13.58 14.54
N HIS A 451 12.16 13.60 15.09
CA HIS A 451 11.88 13.81 16.50
C HIS A 451 11.33 12.51 17.06
N GLN A 452 12.08 11.85 17.93
CA GLN A 452 11.74 10.53 18.45
C GLN A 452 11.43 10.61 19.94
N PRO A 453 10.18 10.41 20.35
CA PRO A 453 9.84 10.31 21.75
C PRO A 453 10.41 9.01 22.35
N CYS A 454 10.99 9.11 23.54
CA CYS A 454 11.36 7.94 24.33
C CYS A 454 10.10 7.33 24.94
N THR A 455 9.75 6.11 24.55
CA THR A 455 8.54 5.42 25.01
C THR A 455 8.88 4.06 25.63
N ALA A 456 8.05 3.61 26.58
CA ALA A 456 8.27 2.34 27.28
C ALA A 456 7.59 1.13 26.60
N ALA A 457 6.53 1.36 25.83
CA ALA A 457 5.81 0.33 25.09
C ALA A 457 5.49 0.86 23.68
N PHE A 458 5.76 0.04 22.69
CA PHE A 458 5.58 0.37 21.27
C PHE A 458 5.07 -0.87 20.54
N ASP A 459 4.07 -0.69 19.67
CA ASP A 459 3.66 -1.75 18.74
C ASP A 459 4.59 -1.70 17.53
N PRO A 460 5.43 -2.72 17.33
CA PRO A 460 6.39 -2.70 16.24
C PRO A 460 5.77 -2.94 14.85
N ASN A 461 4.50 -3.34 14.79
CA ASN A 461 3.76 -3.60 13.55
C ASN A 461 2.65 -2.57 13.39
N SER A 462 3.04 -1.34 13.11
CA SER A 462 2.17 -0.16 13.16
C SER A 462 2.21 0.67 11.90
N LYS A 463 1.21 1.54 11.75
CA LYS A 463 1.13 2.54 10.70
C LYS A 463 1.04 3.94 11.32
N GLU A 464 1.88 4.83 10.82
CA GLU A 464 1.90 6.24 11.23
C GLU A 464 1.51 7.12 10.05
N VAL A 465 0.98 8.30 10.34
CA VAL A 465 0.73 9.36 9.35
C VAL A 465 1.26 10.70 9.82
N SER A 466 1.81 11.47 8.93
CA SER A 466 2.28 12.84 9.21
C SER A 466 1.83 13.79 8.10
N PRO A 467 1.19 14.93 8.45
CA PRO A 467 0.69 15.28 9.76
C PRO A 467 -0.46 14.36 10.21
N ASP A 468 -0.59 14.17 11.52
CA ASP A 468 -1.70 13.44 12.14
C ASP A 468 -2.88 14.37 12.44
N GLY A 469 -4.10 13.81 12.51
CA GLY A 469 -5.31 14.51 12.91
C GLY A 469 -5.86 15.46 11.84
N ASN A 470 -6.08 16.73 12.18
CA ASN A 470 -6.72 17.71 11.30
C ASN A 470 -5.79 18.23 10.21
N ILE A 471 -6.23 18.18 8.95
CA ILE A 471 -5.45 18.57 7.76
C ILE A 471 -6.25 19.47 6.81
N SER A 472 -5.56 20.22 5.95
CA SER A 472 -6.20 20.88 4.82
C SER A 472 -6.41 19.89 3.67
N ASN A 473 -7.34 20.18 2.77
CA ASN A 473 -7.59 19.38 1.57
C ASN A 473 -6.44 19.43 0.52
N THR A 474 -5.41 20.22 0.77
CA THR A 474 -4.20 20.28 -0.07
C THR A 474 -2.96 19.73 0.63
N GLN A 475 -3.09 19.32 1.88
CA GLN A 475 -2.00 18.82 2.69
C GLN A 475 -1.54 17.46 2.21
N GLU A 476 -0.28 17.34 1.84
CA GLU A 476 0.35 16.05 1.54
C GLU A 476 0.52 15.24 2.84
N LEU A 477 0.13 13.97 2.79
CA LEU A 477 0.24 13.02 3.88
C LEU A 477 1.42 12.08 3.62
N SER A 478 2.23 11.85 4.65
CA SER A 478 3.29 10.85 4.62
C SER A 478 2.92 9.70 5.54
N TYR A 479 2.73 8.51 4.99
CA TYR A 479 2.48 7.28 5.75
C TYR A 479 3.78 6.51 5.95
N THR A 480 3.95 5.95 7.12
CA THR A 480 5.05 5.02 7.44
C THR A 480 4.47 3.74 8.01
N LEU A 481 4.83 2.60 7.40
CA LEU A 481 4.50 1.27 7.87
C LEU A 481 5.74 0.68 8.53
N HIS A 482 5.64 0.32 9.79
CA HIS A 482 6.67 -0.36 10.57
C HIS A 482 6.34 -1.84 10.68
N PHE A 483 7.36 -2.68 10.62
CA PHE A 483 7.21 -4.12 10.85
C PHE A 483 8.40 -4.68 11.61
N GLN A 484 8.13 -5.68 12.45
CA GLN A 484 9.16 -6.42 13.19
C GLN A 484 8.87 -7.91 13.18
N ASN A 485 9.87 -8.72 12.91
CA ASN A 485 9.77 -10.14 13.08
C ASN A 485 9.91 -10.52 14.57
N THR A 486 8.79 -10.70 15.25
CA THR A 486 8.70 -11.15 16.64
C THR A 486 8.55 -12.68 16.76
N GLY A 487 8.77 -13.41 15.67
CA GLY A 487 8.72 -14.87 15.62
C GLY A 487 9.91 -15.54 16.32
N ASN A 488 10.24 -16.73 15.87
CA ASN A 488 11.32 -17.56 16.42
C ASN A 488 12.30 -18.09 15.33
N ALA A 489 12.20 -17.55 14.13
CA ALA A 489 13.05 -17.85 12.98
C ALA A 489 13.11 -16.64 12.04
N PRO A 490 14.16 -16.50 11.21
CA PRO A 490 14.23 -15.43 10.22
C PRO A 490 13.06 -15.52 9.23
N ALA A 491 12.43 -14.37 8.93
CA ALA A 491 11.45 -14.25 7.86
C ALA A 491 12.15 -14.08 6.51
N LEU A 492 11.89 -14.97 5.56
CA LEU A 492 12.50 -14.93 4.23
C LEU A 492 11.96 -13.75 3.42
N ASN A 493 10.67 -13.50 3.51
CA ASN A 493 9.99 -12.43 2.77
C ASN A 493 9.05 -11.67 3.71
N VAL A 494 8.84 -10.38 3.42
CA VAL A 494 7.81 -9.58 4.08
C VAL A 494 6.97 -8.89 3.01
N PHE A 495 5.66 -8.97 3.16
CA PHE A 495 4.69 -8.34 2.26
C PHE A 495 3.84 -7.36 3.05
N LEU A 496 3.68 -6.14 2.53
CA LEU A 496 2.78 -5.15 3.08
C LEU A 496 1.69 -4.85 2.05
N TYR A 497 0.44 -4.92 2.47
CA TYR A 497 -0.70 -4.55 1.64
C TYR A 497 -1.44 -3.39 2.28
N ASP A 498 -1.69 -2.37 1.50
CA ASP A 498 -2.31 -1.13 1.93
C ASP A 498 -3.37 -0.71 0.90
N THR A 499 -4.61 -0.59 1.32
CA THR A 499 -5.68 -0.13 0.46
C THR A 499 -5.99 1.32 0.79
N LEU A 500 -5.65 2.20 -0.12
CA LEU A 500 -5.84 3.64 0.03
C LEU A 500 -7.32 3.98 0.22
N ASP A 501 -7.59 4.91 1.13
CA ASP A 501 -8.93 5.53 1.25
C ASP A 501 -9.36 6.16 -0.08
N THR A 502 -10.63 6.04 -0.40
CA THR A 502 -11.21 6.58 -1.65
C THR A 502 -11.10 8.10 -1.79
N ASN A 503 -10.84 8.81 -0.70
CA ASN A 503 -10.59 10.25 -0.66
C ASN A 503 -9.13 10.63 -0.96
N LEU A 504 -8.23 9.65 -1.13
CA LEU A 504 -6.84 9.87 -1.53
C LEU A 504 -6.69 9.83 -3.05
N ASP A 505 -5.78 10.66 -3.57
CA ASP A 505 -5.47 10.73 -4.99
C ASP A 505 -4.24 9.84 -5.30
N GLY A 506 -4.49 8.63 -5.78
CA GLY A 506 -3.45 7.66 -6.12
C GLY A 506 -2.44 8.15 -7.15
N SER A 507 -2.78 9.13 -8.00
CA SER A 507 -1.84 9.73 -8.95
C SER A 507 -0.71 10.52 -8.29
N THR A 508 -0.89 10.90 -7.03
CA THR A 508 0.10 11.66 -6.24
C THR A 508 1.00 10.76 -5.40
N PHE A 509 0.82 9.44 -5.46
CA PHE A 509 1.62 8.48 -4.70
C PHE A 509 3.11 8.57 -5.05
N LYS A 510 3.96 8.57 -4.01
CA LYS A 510 5.43 8.57 -4.13
C LYS A 510 6.06 7.78 -3.00
N ILE A 511 7.05 6.93 -3.31
CA ILE A 511 7.92 6.34 -2.29
C ILE A 511 8.85 7.41 -1.76
N LEU A 512 8.97 7.47 -0.44
CA LEU A 512 9.88 8.38 0.27
C LEU A 512 11.13 7.67 0.76
N ALA A 513 10.95 6.52 1.43
CA ALA A 513 12.07 5.76 1.98
C ALA A 513 11.67 4.31 2.29
N ASN A 514 12.66 3.44 2.33
CA ASN A 514 12.50 2.03 2.72
C ASN A 514 13.74 1.54 3.45
N SER A 515 13.55 0.63 4.40
CA SER A 515 14.63 0.07 5.21
C SER A 515 15.48 -0.98 4.48
N HIS A 516 14.87 -1.74 3.59
CA HIS A 516 15.47 -2.86 2.86
C HIS A 516 15.07 -2.79 1.38
N PRO A 517 15.83 -3.42 0.48
CA PRO A 517 15.43 -3.51 -0.93
C PRO A 517 14.02 -4.06 -1.08
N MET A 518 13.20 -3.42 -1.87
CA MET A 518 11.81 -3.82 -2.11
C MET A 518 11.38 -3.53 -3.53
N THR A 519 10.32 -4.19 -3.95
CA THR A 519 9.50 -3.81 -5.11
C THR A 519 8.12 -3.38 -4.65
N TYR A 520 7.43 -2.59 -5.44
CA TYR A 520 6.05 -2.20 -5.13
C TYR A 520 5.18 -2.19 -6.38
N THR A 521 3.89 -2.32 -6.19
CA THR A 521 2.88 -2.17 -7.24
C THR A 521 1.74 -1.31 -6.77
N VAL A 522 1.16 -0.54 -7.69
CA VAL A 522 -0.09 0.20 -7.51
C VAL A 522 -1.10 -0.38 -8.49
N SER A 523 -2.26 -0.77 -8.02
CA SER A 523 -3.29 -1.40 -8.85
C SER A 523 -4.71 -1.05 -8.42
N GLY A 524 -5.68 -1.25 -9.32
CA GLY A 524 -7.09 -0.99 -9.07
C GLY A 524 -7.35 0.44 -8.59
N THR A 525 -8.22 0.62 -7.62
CA THR A 525 -8.62 1.93 -7.07
C THR A 525 -7.66 2.49 -6.01
N GLY A 526 -6.44 1.93 -5.91
CA GLY A 526 -5.43 2.34 -4.94
C GLY A 526 -4.97 1.22 -4.01
N ASN A 527 -4.84 0.00 -4.52
CA ASN A 527 -4.22 -1.09 -3.78
C ASN A 527 -2.71 -1.01 -3.94
N LEU A 528 -2.01 -0.78 -2.84
CA LEU A 528 -0.57 -0.77 -2.76
C LEU A 528 -0.07 -2.13 -2.27
N SER A 529 0.94 -2.66 -2.90
CA SER A 529 1.66 -3.86 -2.44
C SER A 529 3.15 -3.56 -2.40
N PHE A 530 3.78 -3.79 -1.26
CA PHE A 530 5.22 -3.67 -1.08
C PHE A 530 5.79 -5.06 -0.78
N THR A 531 6.77 -5.48 -1.52
CA THR A 531 7.38 -6.81 -1.42
C THR A 531 8.86 -6.70 -1.09
N PHE A 532 9.25 -7.20 0.06
CA PHE A 532 10.63 -7.35 0.52
C PHE A 532 11.05 -8.81 0.31
N ALA A 533 11.38 -9.16 -0.92
CA ALA A 533 11.77 -10.52 -1.30
C ALA A 533 13.18 -10.83 -0.80
N ASN A 534 13.38 -12.04 -0.23
CA ASN A 534 14.67 -12.51 0.31
C ASN A 534 15.29 -11.57 1.34
N ILE A 535 14.46 -10.87 2.12
CA ILE A 535 14.91 -9.93 3.16
C ILE A 535 15.70 -10.65 4.26
N ASN A 536 15.40 -11.93 4.54
CA ASN A 536 16.01 -12.74 5.60
C ASN A 536 16.00 -12.00 6.96
N LEU A 537 14.88 -11.39 7.31
CA LEU A 537 14.72 -10.54 8.49
C LEU A 537 14.85 -11.41 9.75
N PRO A 538 15.89 -11.24 10.58
CA PRO A 538 16.07 -12.05 11.78
C PRO A 538 14.91 -11.85 12.76
N ASP A 539 14.68 -12.82 13.62
CA ASP A 539 13.71 -12.64 14.71
C ASP A 539 14.31 -11.78 15.84
N SER A 540 13.39 -11.17 16.62
CA SER A 540 13.77 -10.24 17.69
C SER A 540 14.57 -10.88 18.85
N ASN A 541 14.48 -12.20 19.04
CA ASN A 541 15.29 -12.90 20.03
C ASN A 541 16.73 -13.15 19.55
N ALA A 542 16.90 -13.39 18.24
CA ALA A 542 18.22 -13.59 17.65
C ALA A 542 18.97 -12.27 17.45
N ASN A 543 18.31 -11.24 16.95
CA ASN A 543 18.90 -9.91 16.73
C ASN A 543 17.83 -8.82 16.75
N GLU A 544 17.51 -8.29 17.91
CA GLU A 544 16.45 -7.30 18.09
C GLU A 544 16.62 -6.10 17.14
N PRO A 545 17.76 -5.40 17.09
CA PRO A 545 17.90 -4.24 16.22
C PRO A 545 17.73 -4.53 14.73
N ALA A 546 18.14 -5.71 14.26
CA ALA A 546 18.03 -6.09 12.86
C ALA A 546 16.68 -6.70 12.49
N SER A 547 15.81 -6.98 13.48
CA SER A 547 14.49 -7.58 13.25
C SER A 547 13.44 -6.62 12.72
N HIS A 548 13.76 -5.33 12.60
CA HIS A 548 12.85 -4.27 12.17
C HIS A 548 13.00 -3.91 10.71
N GLY A 549 11.88 -3.48 10.13
CA GLY A 549 11.85 -2.84 8.82
C GLY A 549 10.75 -1.78 8.74
N ALA A 550 10.83 -0.95 7.71
CA ALA A 550 9.84 0.08 7.45
C ALA A 550 9.81 0.49 5.97
N VAL A 551 8.65 1.01 5.55
CA VAL A 551 8.49 1.73 4.28
C VAL A 551 7.70 3.01 4.53
N SER A 552 8.06 4.09 3.83
CA SER A 552 7.33 5.34 3.86
C SER A 552 6.98 5.80 2.45
N TYR A 553 5.77 6.32 2.29
CA TYR A 553 5.28 6.91 1.05
C TYR A 553 4.49 8.18 1.33
N SER A 554 4.37 9.07 0.35
CA SER A 554 3.50 10.24 0.42
C SER A 554 2.36 10.14 -0.59
N ILE A 555 1.25 10.83 -0.25
CA ILE A 555 0.05 10.90 -1.08
C ILE A 555 -0.77 12.13 -0.67
N LYS A 556 -1.56 12.68 -1.60
CA LYS A 556 -2.44 13.83 -1.32
C LYS A 556 -3.90 13.42 -1.24
N PRO A 557 -4.71 14.13 -0.45
CA PRO A 557 -6.16 14.06 -0.57
C PRO A 557 -6.63 14.49 -1.97
N LYS A 558 -7.74 13.94 -2.44
CA LYS A 558 -8.40 14.41 -3.65
C LYS A 558 -8.81 15.88 -3.50
N PRO A 559 -8.73 16.67 -4.57
CA PRO A 559 -9.18 18.05 -4.52
C PRO A 559 -10.70 18.15 -4.27
N GLY A 560 -11.11 19.18 -3.55
CA GLY A 560 -12.53 19.51 -3.34
C GLY A 560 -13.23 18.71 -2.24
N LEU A 561 -12.52 18.00 -1.39
CA LEU A 561 -13.10 17.33 -0.22
C LEU A 561 -13.67 18.38 0.76
N SER A 562 -14.86 18.11 1.28
CA SER A 562 -15.54 18.98 2.24
C SER A 562 -14.92 18.85 3.65
N ALA A 563 -15.02 19.92 4.43
CA ALA A 563 -14.67 19.85 5.86
C ALA A 563 -15.51 18.78 6.58
N GLY A 564 -14.87 18.03 7.48
CA GLY A 564 -15.44 16.89 8.17
C GLY A 564 -15.25 15.56 7.45
N THR A 565 -14.74 15.53 6.20
CA THR A 565 -14.37 14.28 5.52
C THR A 565 -13.26 13.59 6.30
N GLN A 566 -13.47 12.32 6.63
CA GLN A 566 -12.47 11.45 7.25
C GLN A 566 -11.70 10.69 6.18
N ILE A 567 -10.41 10.54 6.39
CA ILE A 567 -9.50 9.70 5.61
C ILE A 567 -8.94 8.66 6.56
N GLU A 568 -9.32 7.41 6.35
CA GLU A 568 -8.89 6.29 7.18
C GLU A 568 -7.94 5.39 6.39
N ASN A 569 -6.86 4.95 7.02
CA ASN A 569 -5.93 4.08 6.33
C ASN A 569 -5.37 3.02 7.26
N THR A 570 -5.46 1.75 6.83
CA THR A 570 -5.03 0.55 7.56
C THR A 570 -4.27 -0.36 6.62
N ALA A 571 -3.19 -0.94 7.09
CA ALA A 571 -2.39 -1.87 6.30
C ALA A 571 -2.36 -3.28 6.93
N SER A 572 -1.93 -4.26 6.17
CA SER A 572 -1.64 -5.61 6.65
C SER A 572 -0.20 -5.99 6.34
N ILE A 573 0.45 -6.66 7.27
CA ILE A 573 1.85 -7.10 7.24
C ILE A 573 1.88 -8.63 7.27
N LEU A 574 2.54 -9.25 6.30
CA LEU A 574 2.72 -10.70 6.25
C LEU A 574 4.21 -11.03 6.30
N PHE A 575 4.59 -11.90 7.23
CA PHE A 575 5.92 -12.50 7.31
C PHE A 575 5.84 -13.90 6.74
N ASP A 576 6.47 -14.12 5.59
CA ASP A 576 6.40 -15.37 4.83
C ASP A 576 4.95 -15.83 4.61
N PHE A 577 4.54 -16.93 5.23
CA PHE A 577 3.23 -17.54 5.10
C PHE A 577 2.36 -17.39 6.35
N ASN A 578 2.77 -16.55 7.31
CA ASN A 578 2.03 -16.36 8.55
C ASN A 578 0.71 -15.59 8.31
N ALA A 579 -0.20 -15.68 9.29
CA ALA A 579 -1.40 -14.84 9.27
C ALA A 579 -1.01 -13.35 9.23
N PRO A 580 -1.72 -12.51 8.45
CA PRO A 580 -1.40 -11.10 8.39
C PRO A 580 -1.62 -10.42 9.75
N ILE A 581 -0.68 -9.59 10.11
CA ILE A 581 -0.81 -8.66 11.23
C ILE A 581 -1.45 -7.39 10.67
N ILE A 582 -2.57 -6.99 11.25
CA ILE A 582 -3.26 -5.76 10.86
C ILE A 582 -2.73 -4.62 11.71
N THR A 583 -2.31 -3.54 11.06
CA THR A 583 -1.84 -2.34 11.76
C THR A 583 -3.00 -1.60 12.44
N ASN A 584 -2.68 -0.63 13.30
CA ASN A 584 -3.65 0.39 13.68
C ASN A 584 -4.16 1.14 12.45
N THR A 585 -5.35 1.74 12.57
CA THR A 585 -5.92 2.65 11.58
C THR A 585 -5.47 4.07 11.89
N THR A 586 -4.89 4.77 10.90
CA THR A 586 -4.64 6.20 10.98
C THR A 586 -5.88 6.96 10.52
N VAL A 587 -6.17 8.11 11.15
CA VAL A 587 -7.37 8.91 10.84
C VAL A 587 -6.97 10.38 10.67
N ASN A 588 -7.25 10.95 9.50
CA ASN A 588 -7.16 12.38 9.26
C ASN A 588 -8.55 12.96 8.97
N ILE A 589 -8.77 14.21 9.36
CA ILE A 589 -10.04 14.92 9.15
C ILE A 589 -9.75 16.18 8.35
N ILE A 590 -10.43 16.34 7.22
CA ILE A 590 -10.36 17.58 6.43
C ILE A 590 -11.04 18.72 7.20
N ILE A 591 -10.32 19.85 7.36
CA ILE A 591 -10.89 21.09 7.93
C ILE A 591 -10.69 22.26 6.95
N GLU A 592 -11.65 23.20 6.94
CA GLU A 592 -11.64 24.33 5.99
C GLU A 592 -10.47 25.31 6.21
N ASN A 593 -10.03 25.44 7.44
CA ASN A 593 -8.88 26.25 7.81
C ASN A 593 -8.01 25.49 8.80
N VAL A 594 -6.95 24.85 8.34
CA VAL A 594 -5.88 24.45 9.24
C VAL A 594 -5.28 25.74 9.78
N PRO A 595 -5.36 26.03 11.09
CA PRO A 595 -4.57 27.11 11.62
C PRO A 595 -3.12 26.75 11.30
N ASN A 596 -2.49 27.45 10.36
CA ASN A 596 -1.07 27.26 10.08
C ASN A 596 -0.36 27.41 11.40
N GLY A 597 0.12 26.30 11.97
CA GLY A 597 0.79 26.24 13.27
C GLY A 597 2.13 26.97 13.33
N ILE A 598 2.48 27.73 12.30
CA ILE A 598 3.45 28.82 12.29
C ILE A 598 2.90 29.78 11.24
N GLY A 599 2.01 30.70 11.68
CA GLY A 599 1.72 31.86 10.85
C GLY A 599 3.04 32.48 10.46
N ASN A 600 3.27 32.70 9.15
CA ASN A 600 4.34 33.58 8.72
C ASN A 600 4.33 34.75 9.68
N PHE A 601 5.43 34.93 10.43
CA PHE A 601 5.65 36.16 11.15
C PHE A 601 5.54 37.27 10.13
N ALA A 602 4.35 37.88 10.05
CA ALA A 602 4.15 39.03 9.19
C ALA A 602 5.30 39.96 9.53
N ILE A 603 6.02 40.34 8.51
CA ILE A 603 6.94 41.47 8.50
C ILE A 603 6.41 42.47 9.51
N GLU A 604 7.24 42.86 10.50
CA GLU A 604 6.91 43.73 11.62
C GLU A 604 5.81 44.73 11.25
N ASP A 605 4.62 44.48 11.76
CA ASP A 605 3.56 45.49 11.62
C ASP A 605 3.99 46.71 12.43
N LYS A 606 4.53 47.69 11.73
CA LYS A 606 5.02 48.94 12.33
C LYS A 606 3.92 49.75 12.98
N SER A 607 2.66 49.38 12.74
CA SER A 607 1.49 50.08 13.30
C SER A 607 1.23 49.74 14.79
N LEU A 608 1.78 48.63 15.32
CA LEU A 608 1.63 48.23 16.74
C LEU A 608 2.93 48.43 17.52
N LEU A 609 2.94 49.34 18.46
CA LEU A 609 4.08 49.64 19.34
C LEU A 609 3.82 49.12 20.74
N ILE A 610 4.81 48.45 21.33
CA ILE A 610 4.81 47.99 22.73
C ILE A 610 5.98 48.64 23.46
N TYR A 611 5.70 49.39 24.49
CA TYR A 611 6.72 50.05 25.28
C TYR A 611 6.31 50.18 26.78
N PRO A 612 7.27 50.17 27.70
CA PRO A 612 8.65 49.80 27.48
C PRO A 612 8.80 48.31 27.18
N ASN A 613 9.73 47.95 26.29
CA ASN A 613 10.14 46.55 26.05
C ASN A 613 11.69 46.54 26.02
N PRO A 614 12.38 45.96 26.99
CA PRO A 614 11.90 45.14 28.11
C PRO A 614 11.06 45.88 29.15
N ALA A 615 10.00 45.18 29.63
CA ALA A 615 9.03 45.68 30.58
C ALA A 615 9.40 45.37 32.04
N ASP A 616 9.01 46.24 32.98
CA ASP A 616 9.15 45.98 34.43
C ASP A 616 7.76 45.78 35.07
N GLN A 617 6.98 46.84 35.28
CA GLN A 617 5.68 46.76 35.96
C GLN A 617 4.50 46.84 35.00
N GLN A 618 4.62 47.63 33.96
CA GLN A 618 3.54 47.93 33.04
C GLN A 618 4.08 48.01 31.61
N ILE A 619 3.23 47.67 30.64
CA ILE A 619 3.44 47.96 29.22
C ILE A 619 2.28 48.80 28.69
N SER A 620 2.55 49.59 27.68
CA SER A 620 1.57 50.28 26.87
C SER A 620 1.63 49.75 25.44
N ILE A 621 0.50 49.38 24.92
CA ILE A 621 0.30 49.00 23.53
C ILE A 621 -0.33 50.17 22.81
N LYS A 622 0.33 50.67 21.77
CA LYS A 622 -0.20 51.76 20.94
C LYS A 622 -0.34 51.30 19.50
N SER A 623 -1.43 51.66 18.86
CA SER A 623 -1.70 51.34 17.44
C SER A 623 -2.34 52.52 16.73
N ASP A 624 -2.07 52.61 15.43
CA ASP A 624 -2.81 53.54 14.54
C ASP A 624 -4.22 53.05 14.24
N ASN A 625 -4.52 51.78 14.51
CA ASN A 625 -5.84 51.19 14.38
C ASN A 625 -6.61 51.31 15.70
N ASN A 626 -7.96 51.36 15.63
CA ASN A 626 -8.78 51.41 16.81
C ASN A 626 -8.62 50.15 17.68
N LEU A 627 -8.21 50.33 18.93
CA LEU A 627 -7.97 49.25 19.90
C LEU A 627 -9.15 49.01 20.86
N LYS A 628 -10.23 49.80 20.79
CA LYS A 628 -11.39 49.63 21.65
C LYS A 628 -12.11 48.32 21.31
N GLY A 629 -12.25 47.45 22.29
CA GLY A 629 -12.81 46.11 22.13
C GLY A 629 -11.81 45.07 21.62
N ALA A 630 -10.57 45.45 21.30
CA ALA A 630 -9.53 44.50 20.95
C ALA A 630 -9.18 43.61 22.15
N ILE A 631 -8.94 42.32 21.91
CA ILE A 631 -8.54 41.40 22.96
C ILE A 631 -7.00 41.27 22.92
N VAL A 632 -6.37 41.58 24.05
CA VAL A 632 -4.93 41.35 24.21
C VAL A 632 -4.71 40.09 25.04
N ILE A 633 -3.90 39.19 24.47
CA ILE A 633 -3.49 37.92 25.10
C ILE A 633 -1.99 37.94 25.26
N ILE A 634 -1.50 37.66 26.48
CA ILE A 634 -0.06 37.43 26.74
C ILE A 634 0.13 35.96 27.06
N SER A 635 1.02 35.30 26.32
CA SER A 635 1.36 33.90 26.51
C SER A 635 2.85 33.75 26.84
N ASP A 636 3.22 32.74 27.61
CA ASP A 636 4.59 32.35 27.83
C ASP A 636 5.19 31.62 26.62
N ILE A 637 6.44 31.19 26.72
CA ILE A 637 7.16 30.51 25.63
C ILE A 637 6.55 29.13 25.25
N THR A 638 5.73 28.54 26.15
CA THR A 638 5.03 27.27 25.90
C THR A 638 3.67 27.47 25.22
N GLY A 639 3.26 28.72 24.99
CA GLY A 639 1.93 29.08 24.45
C GLY A 639 0.83 29.17 25.51
N LYS A 640 1.13 28.94 26.79
CA LYS A 640 0.15 29.07 27.87
C LYS A 640 -0.23 30.54 28.07
N THR A 641 -1.50 30.88 28.00
CA THR A 641 -2.00 32.23 28.27
C THR A 641 -1.79 32.57 29.74
N VAL A 642 -1.05 33.62 30.00
CA VAL A 642 -0.75 34.15 31.38
C VAL A 642 -1.52 35.40 31.73
N LEU A 643 -2.01 36.13 30.71
CA LEU A 643 -2.84 37.32 30.89
C LEU A 643 -3.75 37.54 29.67
N LYS A 644 -4.99 37.99 29.93
CA LYS A 644 -5.94 38.40 28.91
C LYS A 644 -6.64 39.67 29.33
N GLN A 645 -6.70 40.69 28.47
CA GLN A 645 -7.36 41.98 28.71
C GLN A 645 -8.07 42.49 27.48
N VAL A 646 -9.17 43.19 27.66
CA VAL A 646 -9.90 43.87 26.58
C VAL A 646 -9.56 45.35 26.55
N GLY A 647 -9.34 45.90 25.37
CA GLY A 647 -9.03 47.31 25.20
C GLY A 647 -10.25 48.21 25.44
N GLU A 648 -10.05 49.20 26.28
CA GLU A 648 -11.11 50.17 26.64
C GLU A 648 -10.97 51.48 25.86
N LYS A 649 -9.78 51.79 25.34
CA LYS A 649 -9.45 53.04 24.64
C LYS A 649 -9.15 52.80 23.18
N ASP A 650 -9.37 53.80 22.37
CA ASP A 650 -9.27 53.71 20.91
C ASP A 650 -7.84 53.56 20.40
N THR A 651 -6.82 54.11 21.07
CA THR A 651 -5.47 54.18 20.50
C THR A 651 -4.38 53.59 21.42
N GLN A 652 -4.70 53.25 22.67
CA GLN A 652 -3.71 52.76 23.64
C GLN A 652 -4.35 51.82 24.66
N ILE A 653 -3.66 50.72 24.97
CA ILE A 653 -4.00 49.77 26.05
C ILE A 653 -2.83 49.69 27.01
N ASP A 654 -3.09 49.94 28.29
CA ASP A 654 -2.10 49.81 29.35
C ASP A 654 -2.32 48.52 30.13
N ILE A 655 -1.29 47.69 30.30
CA ILE A 655 -1.36 46.36 30.88
C ILE A 655 -0.35 46.24 32.00
N GLN A 656 -0.83 45.83 33.19
CA GLN A 656 0.04 45.53 34.34
C GLN A 656 0.65 44.13 34.15
N VAL A 657 2.01 44.10 34.16
CA VAL A 657 2.78 42.88 33.94
C VAL A 657 3.72 42.58 35.14
N ALA A 658 3.52 43.30 36.24
CA ALA A 658 4.32 43.14 37.47
C ALA A 658 4.28 41.72 38.05
N SER A 659 3.16 41.00 37.87
CA SER A 659 2.97 39.62 38.33
C SER A 659 3.66 38.54 37.48
N LEU A 660 4.14 38.91 36.28
CA LEU A 660 4.80 37.97 35.38
C LEU A 660 6.25 37.74 35.85
N GLN A 661 6.72 36.53 35.74
CA GLN A 661 8.12 36.17 35.98
C GLN A 661 9.04 36.75 34.90
N LYS A 662 10.32 36.93 35.24
CA LYS A 662 11.33 37.35 34.25
C LYS A 662 11.40 36.35 33.09
N GLY A 663 11.34 36.83 31.87
CA GLY A 663 11.35 35.94 30.70
C GLY A 663 10.83 36.58 29.42
N ILE A 664 10.71 35.75 28.39
CA ILE A 664 10.15 36.12 27.10
C ILE A 664 8.69 35.70 27.03
N TYR A 665 7.84 36.61 26.55
CA TYR A 665 6.40 36.41 26.33
C TYR A 665 6.01 36.82 24.94
N PHE A 666 4.90 36.23 24.45
CA PHE A 666 4.27 36.64 23.20
C PHE A 666 2.97 37.38 23.52
N LEU A 667 2.87 38.57 22.99
CA LEU A 667 1.70 39.42 23.10
C LEU A 667 0.95 39.41 21.78
N GLU A 668 -0.33 39.06 21.82
CA GLU A 668 -1.24 39.00 20.68
C GLU A 668 -2.37 40.00 20.88
N VAL A 669 -2.61 40.83 19.88
CA VAL A 669 -3.75 41.78 19.85
C VAL A 669 -4.71 41.31 18.79
N GLN A 670 -5.90 40.87 19.19
CA GLN A 670 -6.97 40.42 18.30
C GLN A 670 -8.00 41.54 18.17
N ASN A 671 -8.25 42.02 16.93
CA ASN A 671 -9.23 43.03 16.65
C ASN A 671 -10.12 42.60 15.47
N GLY A 672 -11.33 42.15 15.79
CA GLY A 672 -12.21 41.55 14.79
C GLY A 672 -11.64 40.28 14.16
N LYS A 673 -11.41 40.32 12.84
CA LYS A 673 -10.77 39.21 12.08
C LYS A 673 -9.26 39.31 11.96
N THR A 674 -8.62 40.34 12.50
CA THR A 674 -7.17 40.56 12.43
C THR A 674 -6.51 40.23 13.74
N SER A 675 -5.34 39.60 13.69
CA SER A 675 -4.50 39.33 14.88
C SER A 675 -3.07 39.77 14.56
N THR A 676 -2.48 40.53 15.48
CA THR A 676 -1.08 40.95 15.42
C THR A 676 -0.34 40.46 16.65
N ARG A 677 0.82 39.81 16.48
CA ARG A 677 1.60 39.22 17.56
C ARG A 677 2.99 39.86 17.64
N LYS A 678 3.44 40.19 18.83
CA LYS A 678 4.78 40.73 19.09
C LYS A 678 5.44 40.08 20.32
N ARG A 679 6.77 40.06 20.29
CA ARG A 679 7.57 39.57 21.41
C ARG A 679 7.70 40.68 22.49
N MET A 680 7.49 40.31 23.75
CA MET A 680 7.69 41.13 24.92
C MET A 680 8.73 40.45 25.84
N THR A 681 9.65 41.24 26.39
CA THR A 681 10.60 40.76 27.40
C THR A 681 10.25 41.36 28.76
N LYS A 682 10.11 40.55 29.81
CA LYS A 682 9.91 40.95 31.19
C LYS A 682 11.28 40.91 31.92
N LYS A 683 11.64 42.02 32.58
CA LYS A 683 12.87 42.16 33.39
C LYS A 683 12.80 41.46 34.72
#